data_e6eb535e4f54e361915c63ee06458d83
#
_entry.id   e6eb535e4f54e361915c63ee06458d83
#
_cell.length_a   1.000
_cell.length_b   1.000
_cell.length_c   1.000
_cell.angle_alpha   90.00
_cell.angle_beta   90.00
_cell.angle_gamma   90.00
#
_symmetry.space_group_name_H-M   'P 1'
#
loop_
_entity.id
_entity.type
_entity.pdbx_description
1 polymer ?
#
loop_
_entity_poly.entity_id
_entity_poly.type
_entity_poly.pdbx_seq_one_letter_code
_entity_poly.pdbx_strand_id
1 'polypeptide(L)'
;IIHGLKPVTGIPDGQCLELRSADSQVRYSAENQRLTFIIPQAWMRYQDPDWVPPSRWSDGVTAGLLDYSLMVNRYMPQQGETSDSYSLYGTAGFNLGAWRLRSDYQYSRFDSGQGASQSDFYLPQTYLFRALPALRSKLTLGQTYLSSAIFDSFRFAGLTLASDERMLPPSLQGYAPKISGIANSNAQVTVSQNGRILYQTRVSPGPFELPDLSQNISGNLDVSVRESDGSVRTWQVNTASVPFMARQGQVRYKVAAGRPLYGGTHNNSTVSPDFLLGEATWGAFNNTSLYGGLIASTGDYQSAALGIGQNMGLLGALSADVTRSDARLPHGQKQSGYSYRINYAKTFDKTGSTLAFVGYRFSDRHFLSMPEYLQRRATDGGDAWHEKQSYTVTYSQSVPVLNMSAALSVSRLNYWNAQSNNNYMLSFNKVFSLGDLQGLSASVSFARNQYTGGGSQNQVYATISIPWGDSRQVSYSVQKDNRGGLQQTVNYSDFHNPDTTWNISAGHNRYDTGSNSSFSGSVQSRLPWGQAAADATLQPGQYRSLGLSWYGSVTATAHGAAFSQSMAGNEPRMMIDTGDVAGVPVNGNSGVTNRFGVGVVSAGSSYRRSDISVDVAALPEDVDVSSSVISQVLTEGAVGYRKIDASQGEQVLGHIRLADGASPPFGAMVVSGTTGRTAGMVGDDGLAYLTGLSKVDRRTLNVSWDGRVQCRLSLPEILTISQGPLLLPCK
;
A
#
# COMPACT_ATOMS: atom_id res chain seq x y z
N ILE A 1 4.41 11.35 -35.91
CA ILE A 1 3.97 11.92 -34.63
C ILE A 1 4.96 11.44 -33.57
N ILE A 2 5.92 12.30 -33.24
CA ILE A 2 6.96 11.98 -32.27
C ILE A 2 6.52 12.54 -30.91
N HIS A 3 6.00 11.69 -30.04
CA HIS A 3 5.74 12.05 -28.66
C HIS A 3 7.07 12.08 -27.89
N GLY A 4 7.33 13.14 -27.16
CA GLY A 4 8.52 13.26 -26.29
C GLY A 4 9.52 14.35 -26.65
N LEU A 5 9.28 15.16 -27.66
CA LEU A 5 10.09 16.34 -27.94
C LEU A 5 9.66 17.53 -27.06
N LYS A 6 10.63 18.37 -26.66
CA LYS A 6 10.34 19.67 -26.06
C LYS A 6 9.63 20.54 -27.08
N PRO A 7 8.65 21.38 -26.69
CA PRO A 7 8.05 22.31 -27.63
C PRO A 7 9.13 23.24 -28.17
N VAL A 8 9.27 23.26 -29.49
CA VAL A 8 10.15 24.21 -30.16
C VAL A 8 9.38 25.53 -30.27
N THR A 9 9.86 26.56 -29.59
CA THR A 9 9.27 27.90 -29.64
C THR A 9 9.30 28.40 -31.10
N GLY A 10 8.11 28.65 -31.68
CA GLY A 10 7.95 29.24 -32.98
C GLY A 10 7.32 28.39 -34.09
N ILE A 11 6.91 27.14 -33.79
CA ILE A 11 6.18 26.30 -34.74
C ILE A 11 4.71 26.21 -34.29
N PRO A 12 3.75 26.67 -35.13
CA PRO A 12 2.31 26.51 -34.84
C PRO A 12 1.90 25.04 -34.78
N ASP A 13 0.94 24.72 -33.90
CA ASP A 13 0.35 23.38 -33.81
C ASP A 13 -0.19 22.93 -35.18
N GLY A 14 0.25 21.75 -35.64
CA GLY A 14 -0.20 21.15 -36.89
C GLY A 14 0.76 21.24 -38.05
N GLN A 15 1.90 21.91 -37.95
CA GLN A 15 2.92 21.92 -39.00
C GLN A 15 3.93 20.78 -38.88
N CYS A 16 4.39 20.26 -40.03
CA CYS A 16 5.42 19.22 -40.06
C CYS A 16 6.76 19.80 -39.61
N LEU A 17 7.41 19.14 -38.68
CA LEU A 17 8.76 19.49 -38.22
C LEU A 17 9.79 18.91 -39.17
N GLU A 18 10.66 19.73 -39.74
CA GLU A 18 11.77 19.27 -40.52
C GLU A 18 12.90 18.79 -39.60
N LEU A 19 13.01 17.45 -39.40
CA LEU A 19 13.99 16.79 -38.50
C LEU A 19 15.39 16.69 -39.11
N ARG A 20 15.64 17.30 -40.27
CA ARG A 20 16.97 17.38 -40.89
C ARG A 20 17.71 18.62 -40.42
N SER A 21 18.26 18.54 -39.20
CA SER A 21 19.26 19.52 -38.75
C SER A 21 20.60 18.81 -38.56
N ALA A 22 21.68 19.59 -38.43
CA ALA A 22 23.03 19.05 -38.21
C ALA A 22 23.12 18.11 -37.01
N ASP A 23 22.15 18.20 -36.09
CA ASP A 23 22.13 17.50 -34.80
C ASP A 23 21.14 16.34 -34.76
N SER A 24 20.31 16.11 -35.77
CA SER A 24 19.35 15.00 -35.81
C SER A 24 19.46 14.18 -37.10
N GLN A 25 19.36 12.85 -36.98
CA GLN A 25 19.43 11.94 -38.12
C GLN A 25 18.19 11.04 -38.14
N VAL A 26 17.68 10.85 -39.37
CA VAL A 26 16.60 9.90 -39.65
C VAL A 26 17.16 8.82 -40.56
N ARG A 27 17.11 7.57 -40.13
CA ARG A 27 17.56 6.40 -40.90
C ARG A 27 16.36 5.47 -41.15
N TYR A 28 16.16 5.11 -42.38
CA TYR A 28 15.17 4.13 -42.78
C TYR A 28 15.88 2.87 -43.27
N SER A 29 15.54 1.72 -42.70
CA SER A 29 15.95 0.40 -43.16
C SER A 29 14.76 -0.26 -43.84
N ALA A 30 14.85 -0.45 -45.15
CA ALA A 30 13.81 -1.09 -45.94
C ALA A 30 13.68 -2.61 -45.63
N GLU A 31 14.80 -3.26 -45.32
CA GLU A 31 14.86 -4.67 -44.98
C GLU A 31 14.06 -5.01 -43.69
N ASN A 32 14.12 -4.10 -42.70
CA ASN A 32 13.47 -4.30 -41.41
C ASN A 32 12.19 -3.47 -41.26
N GLN A 33 11.79 -2.71 -42.32
CA GLN A 33 10.68 -1.75 -42.28
C GLN A 33 10.76 -0.81 -41.05
N ARG A 34 11.99 -0.44 -40.64
CA ARG A 34 12.27 0.29 -39.40
C ARG A 34 12.74 1.70 -39.71
N LEU A 35 12.01 2.67 -39.14
CA LEU A 35 12.40 4.08 -39.13
C LEU A 35 13.05 4.41 -37.79
N THR A 36 14.33 4.81 -37.80
CA THR A 36 15.09 5.15 -36.59
C THR A 36 15.36 6.65 -36.58
N PHE A 37 14.97 7.31 -35.51
CA PHE A 37 15.24 8.70 -35.22
C PHE A 37 16.39 8.81 -34.23
N ILE A 38 17.45 9.52 -34.57
CA ILE A 38 18.54 9.87 -33.67
C ILE A 38 18.38 11.37 -33.38
N ILE A 39 17.97 11.69 -32.17
CA ILE A 39 17.64 13.03 -31.72
C ILE A 39 18.50 13.36 -30.50
N PRO A 40 19.13 14.56 -30.43
CA PRO A 40 19.90 14.97 -29.28
C PRO A 40 19.06 14.90 -27.98
N GLN A 41 19.65 14.37 -26.92
CA GLN A 41 18.98 14.21 -25.62
C GLN A 41 18.47 15.55 -25.05
N ALA A 42 19.14 16.66 -25.39
CA ALA A 42 18.72 18.00 -25.00
C ALA A 42 17.34 18.41 -25.56
N TRP A 43 16.93 17.82 -26.71
CA TRP A 43 15.66 18.10 -27.39
C TRP A 43 14.54 17.16 -26.94
N MET A 44 14.89 16.10 -26.24
CA MET A 44 13.91 15.16 -25.69
C MET A 44 13.42 15.63 -24.33
N ARG A 45 12.12 15.47 -24.10
CA ARG A 45 11.61 15.53 -22.74
C ARG A 45 12.13 14.28 -22.02
N TYR A 46 12.70 14.48 -20.86
CA TYR A 46 13.05 13.35 -20.01
C TYR A 46 11.79 12.51 -19.77
N GLN A 47 11.77 11.31 -20.27
CA GLN A 47 10.69 10.33 -20.03
C GLN A 47 11.28 9.24 -19.16
N ASP A 48 10.79 9.18 -17.92
CA ASP A 48 10.93 7.99 -17.11
C ASP A 48 10.21 6.85 -17.86
N PRO A 49 10.83 5.68 -18.07
CA PRO A 49 10.21 4.54 -18.78
C PRO A 49 8.85 4.14 -18.19
N ASP A 50 8.68 4.34 -16.88
CA ASP A 50 7.46 3.98 -16.14
C ASP A 50 6.42 5.11 -16.09
N TRP A 51 6.77 6.31 -16.58
CA TRP A 51 5.83 7.42 -16.59
C TRP A 51 5.10 7.52 -17.93
N VAL A 52 3.79 7.64 -17.83
CA VAL A 52 2.89 7.77 -18.98
C VAL A 52 2.17 9.11 -18.91
N PRO A 53 2.05 9.85 -20.04
CA PRO A 53 1.38 11.15 -20.05
C PRO A 53 -0.12 11.02 -19.69
N PRO A 54 -0.71 12.08 -19.09
CA PRO A 54 -2.10 12.08 -18.63
C PRO A 54 -3.15 11.68 -19.68
N SER A 55 -2.85 11.91 -20.97
CA SER A 55 -3.74 11.52 -22.07
C SER A 55 -3.95 9.99 -22.22
N ARG A 56 -3.10 9.20 -21.59
CA ARG A 56 -3.18 7.73 -21.60
C ARG A 56 -3.71 7.17 -20.28
N TRP A 57 -4.03 7.99 -19.30
CA TRP A 57 -4.61 7.53 -18.05
C TRP A 57 -6.08 7.18 -18.24
N SER A 58 -6.50 6.08 -17.65
CA SER A 58 -7.87 5.61 -17.71
C SER A 58 -8.55 5.79 -16.35
N ASP A 59 -9.74 6.33 -16.37
CA ASP A 59 -10.61 6.39 -15.20
C ASP A 59 -11.32 5.05 -14.93
N GLY A 60 -11.13 4.05 -15.79
CA GLY A 60 -11.72 2.73 -15.63
C GLY A 60 -13.23 2.70 -15.89
N VAL A 61 -13.88 1.68 -15.33
CA VAL A 61 -15.32 1.43 -15.46
C VAL A 61 -16.09 1.80 -14.19
N THR A 62 -17.39 1.95 -14.32
CA THR A 62 -18.30 2.10 -13.16
C THR A 62 -18.23 0.84 -12.29
N ALA A 63 -18.00 1.01 -11.00
CA ALA A 63 -17.78 -0.08 -10.07
C ALA A 63 -18.22 0.24 -8.65
N GLY A 64 -18.72 -0.77 -7.94
CA GLY A 64 -18.85 -0.79 -6.50
C GLY A 64 -17.70 -1.55 -5.87
N LEU A 65 -17.23 -1.13 -4.71
CA LEU A 65 -16.15 -1.79 -3.99
C LEU A 65 -16.42 -1.81 -2.48
N LEU A 66 -15.94 -2.86 -1.84
CA LEU A 66 -16.00 -3.04 -0.40
C LEU A 66 -14.73 -3.72 0.06
N ASP A 67 -13.88 -2.98 0.76
CA ASP A 67 -12.71 -3.52 1.44
C ASP A 67 -13.07 -3.78 2.89
N TYR A 68 -12.65 -4.93 3.42
CA TYR A 68 -12.99 -5.29 4.79
C TYR A 68 -11.83 -5.97 5.50
N SER A 69 -11.78 -5.71 6.81
CA SER A 69 -10.87 -6.34 7.75
C SER A 69 -11.66 -6.68 8.99
N LEU A 70 -11.86 -7.97 9.23
CA LEU A 70 -12.53 -8.53 10.40
C LEU A 70 -11.50 -9.13 11.34
N MET A 71 -11.56 -8.76 12.61
CA MET A 71 -10.76 -9.38 13.67
C MET A 71 -11.67 -9.75 14.84
N VAL A 72 -11.48 -10.96 15.35
CA VAL A 72 -12.17 -11.48 16.51
C VAL A 72 -11.12 -12.00 17.48
N ASN A 73 -11.19 -11.56 18.72
CA ASN A 73 -10.33 -12.08 19.79
C ASN A 73 -11.19 -12.50 20.95
N ARG A 74 -10.89 -13.69 21.47
CA ARG A 74 -11.47 -14.22 22.69
C ARG A 74 -10.37 -14.42 23.72
N TYR A 75 -10.52 -13.79 24.85
CA TYR A 75 -9.63 -13.92 26.00
C TYR A 75 -10.36 -14.64 27.14
N MET A 76 -9.79 -15.72 27.60
CA MET A 76 -10.36 -16.61 28.61
C MET A 76 -9.38 -16.71 29.77
N PRO A 77 -9.47 -15.85 30.80
CA PRO A 77 -8.65 -15.96 31.99
C PRO A 77 -9.05 -17.20 32.80
N GLN A 78 -8.11 -17.76 33.59
CA GLN A 78 -8.45 -18.89 34.48
C GLN A 78 -9.30 -18.44 35.66
N GLN A 79 -9.12 -17.19 36.09
CA GLN A 79 -9.95 -16.54 37.11
C GLN A 79 -10.52 -15.26 36.52
N GLY A 80 -11.82 -15.10 36.62
CA GLY A 80 -12.52 -13.96 36.00
C GLY A 80 -13.36 -14.40 34.80
N GLU A 81 -13.92 -13.44 34.11
CA GLU A 81 -14.84 -13.69 33.03
C GLU A 81 -14.17 -13.61 31.66
N THR A 82 -14.67 -14.40 30.71
CA THR A 82 -14.24 -14.38 29.34
C THR A 82 -14.60 -13.03 28.71
N SER A 83 -13.67 -12.44 27.96
CA SER A 83 -13.95 -11.24 27.18
C SER A 83 -13.77 -11.51 25.69
N ASP A 84 -14.71 -10.98 24.91
CA ASP A 84 -14.69 -11.03 23.45
C ASP A 84 -14.52 -9.63 22.87
N SER A 85 -13.68 -9.49 21.87
CA SER A 85 -13.53 -8.27 21.10
C SER A 85 -13.70 -8.52 19.61
N TYR A 86 -14.52 -7.72 18.98
CA TYR A 86 -14.78 -7.74 17.55
C TYR A 86 -14.37 -6.40 16.96
N SER A 87 -13.63 -6.41 15.90
CA SER A 87 -13.27 -5.22 15.13
C SER A 87 -13.53 -5.49 13.66
N LEU A 88 -14.32 -4.64 13.02
CA LEU A 88 -14.57 -4.66 11.60
C LEU A 88 -14.32 -3.25 11.06
N TYR A 89 -13.42 -3.09 10.14
CA TYR A 89 -13.18 -1.82 9.47
C TYR A 89 -12.88 -2.02 8.00
N GLY A 90 -13.05 -0.97 7.22
CA GLY A 90 -12.77 -1.00 5.80
C GLY A 90 -13.25 0.25 5.08
N THR A 91 -13.31 0.17 3.76
CA THR A 91 -13.78 1.24 2.89
C THR A 91 -14.85 0.71 1.95
N ALA A 92 -16.01 1.30 1.97
CA ALA A 92 -17.04 1.14 0.93
C ALA A 92 -16.85 2.23 -0.12
N GLY A 93 -17.01 1.89 -1.40
CA GLY A 93 -16.80 2.85 -2.46
C GLY A 93 -17.65 2.64 -3.70
N PHE A 94 -17.80 3.72 -4.48
CA PHE A 94 -18.46 3.69 -5.77
C PHE A 94 -17.73 4.59 -6.76
N ASN A 95 -17.54 4.11 -7.97
CA ASN A 95 -16.89 4.81 -9.07
C ASN A 95 -17.88 5.13 -10.17
N LEU A 96 -17.92 6.38 -10.62
CA LEU A 96 -18.73 6.83 -11.75
C LEU A 96 -17.92 7.80 -12.62
N GLY A 97 -17.50 7.35 -13.80
CA GLY A 97 -16.56 8.10 -14.64
C GLY A 97 -15.28 8.44 -13.88
N ALA A 98 -14.90 9.71 -13.81
CA ALA A 98 -13.73 10.18 -13.05
C ALA A 98 -13.99 10.38 -11.55
N TRP A 99 -15.23 10.27 -11.09
CA TRP A 99 -15.60 10.47 -9.68
C TRP A 99 -15.49 9.19 -8.85
N ARG A 100 -15.02 9.34 -7.62
CA ARG A 100 -14.78 8.26 -6.65
C ARG A 100 -15.41 8.63 -5.32
N LEU A 101 -16.51 7.97 -4.94
CA LEU A 101 -17.08 8.04 -3.60
C LEU A 101 -16.37 7.01 -2.71
N ARG A 102 -15.96 7.41 -1.52
CA ARG A 102 -15.37 6.53 -0.50
C ARG A 102 -15.97 6.87 0.86
N SER A 103 -16.31 5.83 1.59
CA SER A 103 -16.73 5.92 2.97
C SER A 103 -15.98 4.89 3.79
N ASP A 104 -15.12 5.35 4.67
CA ASP A 104 -14.47 4.46 5.63
C ASP A 104 -15.46 4.16 6.74
N TYR A 105 -15.51 2.90 7.14
CA TYR A 105 -16.36 2.44 8.23
C TYR A 105 -15.54 1.67 9.26
N GLN A 106 -15.94 1.80 10.50
CA GLN A 106 -15.32 1.11 11.62
C GLN A 106 -16.40 0.69 12.61
N TYR A 107 -16.41 -0.59 12.95
CA TYR A 107 -17.26 -1.17 13.97
C TYR A 107 -16.37 -1.86 14.99
N SER A 108 -16.61 -1.60 16.25
CA SER A 108 -15.98 -2.30 17.37
C SER A 108 -17.03 -2.76 18.36
N ARG A 109 -16.84 -3.94 18.90
CA ARG A 109 -17.63 -4.46 20.01
C ARG A 109 -16.71 -5.12 21.02
N PHE A 110 -16.86 -4.76 22.26
CA PHE A 110 -16.18 -5.38 23.37
C PHE A 110 -17.23 -5.92 24.36
N ASP A 111 -17.10 -7.19 24.72
CA ASP A 111 -17.92 -7.86 25.70
C ASP A 111 -17.01 -8.32 26.85
N SER A 112 -17.26 -7.79 28.04
CA SER A 112 -16.42 -8.09 29.22
C SER A 112 -16.90 -9.30 29.98
N GLY A 113 -17.98 -10.00 29.56
CA GLY A 113 -18.58 -11.11 30.28
C GLY A 113 -19.43 -10.71 31.51
N GLN A 114 -19.31 -9.47 31.97
CA GLN A 114 -20.05 -8.97 33.15
C GLN A 114 -21.39 -8.29 32.79
N GLY A 115 -21.97 -8.64 31.66
CA GLY A 115 -23.32 -8.23 31.28
C GLY A 115 -23.42 -6.92 30.52
N ALA A 116 -22.37 -6.15 30.36
CA ALA A 116 -22.35 -4.93 29.56
C ALA A 116 -21.49 -5.09 28.30
N SER A 117 -22.12 -5.31 27.14
CA SER A 117 -21.40 -5.21 25.86
C SER A 117 -21.41 -3.75 25.39
N GLN A 118 -20.24 -3.24 25.07
CA GLN A 118 -20.08 -1.92 24.45
C GLN A 118 -19.84 -2.13 22.95
N SER A 119 -20.68 -1.51 22.12
CA SER A 119 -20.49 -1.51 20.66
C SER A 119 -20.52 -0.10 20.13
N ASP A 120 -19.68 0.16 19.17
CA ASP A 120 -19.56 1.44 18.50
C ASP A 120 -19.44 1.28 16.99
N PHE A 121 -20.23 2.06 16.23
CA PHE A 121 -20.15 2.14 14.78
C PHE A 121 -19.83 3.58 14.39
N TYR A 122 -18.80 3.74 13.60
CA TYR A 122 -18.26 5.04 13.24
C TYR A 122 -17.89 5.12 11.78
N LEU A 123 -18.17 6.26 11.14
CA LEU A 123 -17.74 6.62 9.80
C LEU A 123 -16.65 7.72 9.91
N PRO A 124 -15.38 7.34 9.96
CA PRO A 124 -14.27 8.31 10.12
C PRO A 124 -14.27 9.38 9.06
N GLN A 125 -14.54 9.00 7.82
CA GLN A 125 -14.62 9.92 6.68
C GLN A 125 -15.53 9.38 5.59
N THR A 126 -16.20 10.30 4.91
CA THR A 126 -17.00 10.04 3.69
C THR A 126 -16.76 11.17 2.72
N TYR A 127 -16.16 10.86 1.60
CA TYR A 127 -15.71 11.87 0.64
C TYR A 127 -15.84 11.41 -0.79
N LEU A 128 -16.01 12.37 -1.66
CA LEU A 128 -16.01 12.24 -3.11
C LEU A 128 -14.73 12.88 -3.62
N PHE A 129 -13.99 12.20 -4.48
CA PHE A 129 -12.80 12.79 -5.07
C PHE A 129 -12.69 12.56 -6.57
N ARG A 130 -11.87 13.38 -7.20
CA ARG A 130 -11.56 13.32 -8.62
C ARG A 130 -10.15 13.80 -8.88
N ALA A 131 -9.43 13.09 -9.74
CA ALA A 131 -8.19 13.56 -10.32
C ALA A 131 -8.45 14.70 -11.33
N LEU A 132 -7.61 15.73 -11.30
CA LEU A 132 -7.60 16.84 -12.23
C LEU A 132 -6.22 16.89 -12.94
N PRO A 133 -6.01 16.06 -13.97
CA PRO A 133 -4.69 15.89 -14.62
C PRO A 133 -4.09 17.20 -15.17
N ALA A 134 -4.94 18.08 -15.71
CA ALA A 134 -4.50 19.37 -16.25
C ALA A 134 -3.84 20.26 -15.18
N LEU A 135 -4.31 20.17 -13.92
CA LEU A 135 -3.77 20.90 -12.78
C LEU A 135 -2.77 20.07 -11.97
N ARG A 136 -2.55 18.81 -12.34
CA ARG A 136 -1.78 17.83 -11.55
C ARG A 136 -2.21 17.81 -10.10
N SER A 137 -3.54 17.78 -9.89
CA SER A 137 -4.15 17.98 -8.58
C SER A 137 -5.31 17.03 -8.37
N LYS A 138 -5.68 16.86 -7.12
CA LYS A 138 -6.86 16.12 -6.68
C LYS A 138 -7.85 17.06 -6.02
N LEU A 139 -9.09 17.01 -6.46
CA LEU A 139 -10.24 17.64 -5.80
C LEU A 139 -10.90 16.62 -4.89
N THR A 140 -11.15 16.99 -3.65
CA THR A 140 -11.85 16.17 -2.65
C THR A 140 -12.98 16.98 -2.03
N LEU A 141 -14.16 16.39 -1.89
CA LEU A 141 -15.38 17.00 -1.34
C LEU A 141 -15.95 16.07 -0.27
N GLY A 142 -16.36 16.60 0.87
CA GLY A 142 -17.02 15.82 1.93
C GLY A 142 -16.31 15.87 3.27
N GLN A 143 -16.50 14.83 4.07
CA GLN A 143 -15.84 14.70 5.38
C GLN A 143 -14.52 13.99 5.21
N THR A 144 -13.42 14.67 5.53
CA THR A 144 -12.05 14.15 5.36
C THR A 144 -11.11 14.77 6.40
N TYR A 145 -9.86 14.33 6.39
CA TYR A 145 -8.80 14.90 7.19
C TYR A 145 -7.97 15.87 6.35
N LEU A 146 -7.67 17.02 6.94
CA LEU A 146 -6.66 17.91 6.38
C LEU A 146 -5.28 17.25 6.56
N SER A 147 -4.66 16.85 5.47
CA SER A 147 -3.27 16.43 5.46
C SER A 147 -2.43 17.62 5.03
N SER A 148 -1.72 18.25 5.93
CA SER A 148 -0.83 19.38 5.66
C SER A 148 0.60 19.04 6.09
N ALA A 149 1.58 19.52 5.36
CA ALA A 149 2.98 19.40 5.74
C ALA A 149 3.40 20.52 6.70
N ILE A 150 2.65 21.63 6.72
CA ILE A 150 2.95 22.85 7.47
C ILE A 150 2.16 22.86 8.78
N PHE A 151 0.85 22.61 8.72
CA PHE A 151 -0.08 22.65 9.83
C PHE A 151 -0.42 21.26 10.35
N ASP A 152 -0.83 21.18 11.60
CA ASP A 152 -1.29 19.92 12.19
C ASP A 152 -2.61 19.47 11.57
N SER A 153 -2.78 18.15 11.40
CA SER A 153 -3.94 17.54 10.77
C SER A 153 -5.18 17.62 11.66
N PHE A 154 -6.34 17.91 11.07
CA PHE A 154 -7.65 17.88 11.73
C PHE A 154 -8.73 17.41 10.75
N ARG A 155 -9.83 16.92 11.32
CA ARG A 155 -11.01 16.47 10.54
C ARG A 155 -11.88 17.66 10.19
N PHE A 156 -12.46 17.67 8.97
CA PHE A 156 -13.38 18.71 8.54
C PHE A 156 -14.36 18.19 7.48
N ALA A 157 -15.46 18.91 7.32
CA ALA A 157 -16.39 18.74 6.20
C ALA A 157 -16.26 19.95 5.27
N GLY A 158 -15.97 19.71 4.00
CA GLY A 158 -15.73 20.79 3.04
C GLY A 158 -15.09 20.30 1.75
N LEU A 159 -14.24 21.14 1.20
CA LEU A 159 -13.54 20.86 -0.05
C LEU A 159 -12.01 21.03 0.14
N THR A 160 -11.26 20.25 -0.63
CA THR A 160 -9.80 20.39 -0.76
C THR A 160 -9.39 20.25 -2.21
N LEU A 161 -8.57 21.17 -2.68
CA LEU A 161 -7.83 21.07 -3.94
C LEU A 161 -6.34 21.04 -3.61
N ALA A 162 -5.66 19.94 -3.93
CA ALA A 162 -4.26 19.76 -3.60
C ALA A 162 -3.47 19.19 -4.78
N SER A 163 -2.24 19.67 -4.96
CA SER A 163 -1.28 19.06 -5.88
C SER A 163 -1.07 17.59 -5.54
N ASP A 164 -1.07 16.73 -6.55
CA ASP A 164 -0.82 15.30 -6.41
C ASP A 164 0.50 14.93 -7.11
N GLU A 165 1.53 14.70 -6.31
CA GLU A 165 2.87 14.39 -6.81
C GLU A 165 2.95 13.05 -7.54
N ARG A 166 2.01 12.13 -7.29
CA ARG A 166 1.95 10.85 -8.00
C ARG A 166 1.67 11.03 -9.49
N MET A 167 1.10 12.18 -9.88
CA MET A 167 0.91 12.58 -11.28
C MET A 167 2.20 13.08 -11.94
N LEU A 168 3.28 13.23 -11.17
CA LEU A 168 4.59 13.59 -11.66
C LEU A 168 5.42 12.33 -11.99
N PRO A 169 6.44 12.46 -12.86
CA PRO A 169 7.42 11.38 -13.05
C PRO A 169 8.03 10.92 -11.71
N PRO A 170 8.34 9.63 -11.55
CA PRO A 170 8.87 9.06 -10.29
C PRO A 170 10.09 9.79 -9.75
N SER A 171 10.97 10.25 -10.64
CA SER A 171 12.15 11.03 -10.26
C SER A 171 11.85 12.37 -9.57
N LEU A 172 10.59 12.83 -9.58
CA LEU A 172 10.12 14.09 -8.99
C LEU A 172 9.31 13.92 -7.72
N GLN A 173 9.19 12.70 -7.19
CA GLN A 173 8.35 12.35 -6.02
C GLN A 173 9.17 12.22 -4.72
N GLY A 174 8.55 12.43 -3.57
CA GLY A 174 9.18 12.46 -2.24
C GLY A 174 9.07 11.17 -1.39
N TYR A 175 9.63 11.17 -0.20
CA TYR A 175 9.90 10.04 0.73
C TYR A 175 8.79 9.77 1.78
N ALA A 176 8.64 8.52 2.27
CA ALA A 176 7.75 8.12 3.36
C ALA A 176 8.47 7.35 4.50
N PRO A 177 8.15 7.58 5.80
CA PRO A 177 8.83 6.93 6.94
C PRO A 177 8.29 5.53 7.26
N LYS A 178 9.17 4.66 7.81
CA LYS A 178 8.85 3.32 8.30
C LYS A 178 8.49 3.34 9.79
N ILE A 179 7.52 2.52 10.20
CA ILE A 179 7.15 2.33 11.61
C ILE A 179 7.71 0.99 12.10
N SER A 180 8.44 1.00 13.19
CA SER A 180 9.02 -0.18 13.81
C SER A 180 8.70 -0.27 15.31
N GLY A 181 8.67 -1.49 15.84
CA GLY A 181 8.41 -1.74 17.25
C GLY A 181 8.81 -3.16 17.65
N ILE A 182 8.53 -3.52 18.91
CA ILE A 182 8.72 -4.88 19.43
C ILE A 182 7.38 -5.38 19.97
N ALA A 183 6.95 -6.56 19.55
CA ALA A 183 5.83 -7.29 20.11
C ALA A 183 6.35 -8.35 21.10
N ASN A 184 5.68 -8.51 22.24
CA ASN A 184 6.07 -9.48 23.28
C ASN A 184 5.44 -10.84 23.03
N SER A 185 4.31 -10.85 22.35
CA SER A 185 3.51 -12.04 22.02
C SER A 185 2.98 -11.92 20.59
N ASN A 186 2.13 -12.82 20.15
CA ASN A 186 1.34 -12.60 18.95
C ASN A 186 0.43 -11.38 19.17
N ALA A 187 0.82 -10.23 18.65
CA ALA A 187 0.19 -8.97 18.95
C ALA A 187 -0.58 -8.41 17.77
N GLN A 188 -1.63 -7.67 18.06
CA GLN A 188 -2.33 -6.83 17.09
C GLN A 188 -1.71 -5.43 17.11
N VAL A 189 -1.10 -5.04 16.01
CA VAL A 189 -0.57 -3.68 15.83
C VAL A 189 -1.59 -2.85 15.06
N THR A 190 -1.98 -1.73 15.65
CA THR A 190 -2.91 -0.76 15.05
C THR A 190 -2.21 0.56 14.92
N VAL A 191 -2.20 1.12 13.73
CA VAL A 191 -1.75 2.49 13.46
C VAL A 191 -2.97 3.34 13.19
N SER A 192 -3.14 4.39 13.96
CA SER A 192 -4.28 5.30 13.83
C SER A 192 -3.81 6.75 13.82
N GLN A 193 -4.65 7.62 13.28
CA GLN A 193 -4.48 9.06 13.32
C GLN A 193 -5.82 9.71 13.67
N ASN A 194 -5.83 10.51 14.72
CA ASN A 194 -7.04 11.17 15.21
C ASN A 194 -8.23 10.20 15.42
N GLY A 195 -7.95 8.99 15.91
CA GLY A 195 -8.94 7.95 16.14
C GLY A 195 -9.32 7.11 14.92
N ARG A 196 -8.86 7.48 13.70
CA ARG A 196 -9.06 6.68 12.50
C ARG A 196 -7.98 5.62 12.37
N ILE A 197 -8.36 4.36 12.18
CA ILE A 197 -7.42 3.28 11.87
C ILE A 197 -6.92 3.47 10.44
N LEU A 198 -5.59 3.58 10.30
CA LEU A 198 -4.90 3.67 9.02
C LEU A 198 -4.39 2.31 8.57
N TYR A 199 -3.92 1.52 9.52
CA TYR A 199 -3.39 0.19 9.26
C TYR A 199 -3.54 -0.68 10.51
N GLN A 200 -3.86 -1.94 10.32
CA GLN A 200 -3.95 -2.91 11.40
C GLN A 200 -3.45 -4.26 10.90
N THR A 201 -2.59 -4.90 11.68
CA THR A 201 -2.01 -6.20 11.33
C THR A 201 -1.68 -7.01 12.58
N ARG A 202 -1.47 -8.31 12.40
CA ARG A 202 -0.91 -9.18 13.42
C ARG A 202 0.58 -9.38 13.20
N VAL A 203 1.32 -9.36 14.28
CA VAL A 203 2.77 -9.58 14.29
C VAL A 203 3.11 -10.68 15.29
N SER A 204 4.09 -11.50 14.94
CA SER A 204 4.67 -12.49 15.83
C SER A 204 5.53 -11.83 16.91
N PRO A 205 5.85 -12.52 18.00
CA PRO A 205 6.75 -12.01 19.03
C PRO A 205 8.10 -11.58 18.42
N GLY A 206 8.56 -10.39 18.79
CA GLY A 206 9.83 -9.84 18.35
C GLY A 206 9.72 -8.48 17.69
N PRO A 207 10.82 -7.96 17.13
CA PRO A 207 10.83 -6.72 16.39
C PRO A 207 9.97 -6.84 15.13
N PHE A 208 9.17 -5.83 14.88
CA PHE A 208 8.38 -5.70 13.66
C PHE A 208 8.66 -4.39 12.93
N GLU A 209 8.52 -4.42 11.64
CA GLU A 209 8.60 -3.27 10.76
C GLU A 209 7.35 -3.27 9.88
N LEU A 210 6.60 -2.17 9.89
CA LEU A 210 5.41 -2.04 9.05
C LEU A 210 5.82 -1.50 7.68
N PRO A 211 5.24 -2.05 6.60
CA PRO A 211 5.48 -1.54 5.26
C PRO A 211 4.97 -0.11 5.11
N ASP A 212 5.42 0.55 4.06
CA ASP A 212 5.12 1.95 3.77
C ASP A 212 3.63 2.27 3.88
N LEU A 213 3.28 3.04 4.89
CA LEU A 213 1.96 3.67 4.95
C LEU A 213 1.85 4.67 3.80
N SER A 214 0.66 4.84 3.25
CA SER A 214 0.47 5.65 2.05
C SER A 214 1.17 7.03 2.16
N GLN A 215 1.86 7.46 1.11
CA GLN A 215 2.69 8.68 1.04
C GLN A 215 1.96 9.99 1.42
N ASN A 216 0.64 9.95 1.61
CA ASN A 216 -0.19 11.11 1.91
C ASN A 216 -0.48 11.29 3.41
N ILE A 217 0.13 10.48 4.28
CA ILE A 217 -0.09 10.57 5.73
C ILE A 217 1.01 11.44 6.32
N SER A 218 0.63 12.58 6.87
CA SER A 218 1.54 13.49 7.60
C SER A 218 0.98 13.80 8.98
N GLY A 219 1.88 14.00 9.95
CA GLY A 219 1.52 14.34 11.32
C GLY A 219 1.74 13.19 12.30
N ASN A 220 1.17 13.31 13.50
CA ASN A 220 1.32 12.31 14.55
C ASN A 220 0.45 11.10 14.28
N LEU A 221 1.06 9.94 14.31
CA LEU A 221 0.40 8.64 14.25
C LEU A 221 0.43 7.99 15.63
N ASP A 222 -0.70 7.49 16.07
CA ASP A 222 -0.81 6.67 17.27
C ASP A 222 -0.59 5.21 16.89
N VAL A 223 0.46 4.60 17.42
CA VAL A 223 0.73 3.18 17.25
C VAL A 223 0.30 2.46 18.52
N SER A 224 -0.57 1.50 18.38
CA SER A 224 -1.09 0.67 19.48
C SER A 224 -0.72 -0.78 19.24
N VAL A 225 -0.08 -1.41 20.19
CA VAL A 225 0.23 -2.85 20.20
C VAL A 225 -0.58 -3.49 21.30
N ARG A 226 -1.55 -4.32 20.91
CA ARG A 226 -2.33 -5.15 21.82
C ARG A 226 -1.75 -6.55 21.84
N GLU A 227 -1.20 -6.92 22.96
CA GLU A 227 -0.61 -8.23 23.18
C GLU A 227 -1.68 -9.32 23.39
N SER A 228 -1.28 -10.59 23.32
CA SER A 228 -2.20 -11.71 23.51
C SER A 228 -2.77 -11.81 24.95
N ASP A 229 -2.11 -11.19 25.93
CA ASP A 229 -2.60 -11.07 27.31
C ASP A 229 -3.62 -9.95 27.53
N GLY A 230 -3.99 -9.25 26.45
CA GLY A 230 -4.90 -8.11 26.48
C GLY A 230 -4.24 -6.78 26.86
N SER A 231 -2.97 -6.78 27.25
CA SER A 231 -2.25 -5.54 27.54
C SER A 231 -2.09 -4.69 26.26
N VAL A 232 -2.23 -3.37 26.43
CA VAL A 232 -2.13 -2.44 25.29
C VAL A 232 -1.02 -1.45 25.57
N ARG A 233 -0.11 -1.30 24.61
CA ARG A 233 0.92 -0.28 24.59
C ARG A 233 0.68 0.67 23.45
N THR A 234 0.76 1.96 23.70
CA THR A 234 0.59 2.99 22.69
C THR A 234 1.77 3.95 22.70
N TRP A 235 2.18 4.37 21.51
CA TRP A 235 3.15 5.47 21.35
C TRP A 235 2.82 6.25 20.10
N GLN A 236 3.38 7.45 20.03
CA GLN A 236 3.21 8.30 18.85
C GLN A 236 4.45 8.27 17.96
N VAL A 237 4.22 8.22 16.67
CA VAL A 237 5.24 8.35 15.64
C VAL A 237 4.92 9.59 14.81
N ASN A 238 5.84 10.53 14.77
CA ASN A 238 5.69 11.69 13.89
C ASN A 238 6.16 11.33 12.48
N THR A 239 5.26 11.41 11.53
CA THR A 239 5.56 11.22 10.10
C THR A 239 5.85 12.57 9.46
N ALA A 240 6.84 13.25 9.94
CA ALA A 240 7.27 14.47 9.28
C ALA A 240 7.96 14.11 7.96
N SER A 241 7.51 14.71 6.89
CA SER A 241 8.12 14.54 5.58
C SER A 241 9.55 15.09 5.58
N VAL A 242 10.39 14.49 4.74
CA VAL A 242 11.70 15.05 4.35
C VAL A 242 11.54 16.54 4.03
N PRO A 243 12.55 17.38 4.31
CA PRO A 243 12.47 18.82 4.12
C PRO A 243 11.74 19.21 2.83
N PHE A 244 10.93 20.24 2.89
CA PHE A 244 10.08 20.75 1.83
C PHE A 244 10.91 21.16 0.61
N MET A 245 11.32 20.20 -0.21
CA MET A 245 12.08 20.48 -1.41
C MET A 245 11.17 20.34 -2.63
N ALA A 246 11.03 21.43 -3.38
CA ALA A 246 10.43 21.46 -4.69
C ALA A 246 11.52 21.78 -5.72
N ARG A 247 11.43 21.24 -6.93
CA ARG A 247 12.35 21.58 -8.00
C ARG A 247 12.16 23.03 -8.45
N GLN A 248 13.22 23.64 -8.97
CA GLN A 248 13.17 25.01 -9.46
C GLN A 248 11.98 25.22 -10.42
N GLY A 249 11.18 26.25 -10.13
CA GLY A 249 9.97 26.59 -10.87
C GLY A 249 8.74 25.74 -10.56
N GLN A 250 8.86 24.65 -9.80
CA GLN A 250 7.72 23.84 -9.38
C GLN A 250 6.99 24.51 -8.22
N VAL A 251 5.66 24.55 -8.31
CA VAL A 251 4.79 24.98 -7.22
C VAL A 251 3.90 23.81 -6.79
N ARG A 252 3.93 23.47 -5.52
CA ARG A 252 2.97 22.58 -4.87
C ARG A 252 2.04 23.43 -4.06
N TYR A 253 0.76 23.15 -4.12
CA TYR A 253 -0.23 23.93 -3.41
C TYR A 253 -1.34 23.06 -2.85
N LYS A 254 -1.99 23.58 -1.81
CA LYS A 254 -3.22 23.04 -1.26
C LYS A 254 -4.10 24.19 -0.81
N VAL A 255 -5.36 24.10 -1.20
CA VAL A 255 -6.43 24.98 -0.73
C VAL A 255 -7.51 24.11 -0.13
N ALA A 256 -7.96 24.46 1.05
CA ALA A 256 -9.07 23.77 1.71
C ALA A 256 -10.02 24.78 2.34
N ALA A 257 -11.31 24.49 2.27
CA ALA A 257 -12.35 25.30 2.90
C ALA A 257 -13.44 24.38 3.45
N GLY A 258 -14.00 24.74 4.58
CA GLY A 258 -15.06 23.97 5.20
C GLY A 258 -15.21 24.24 6.68
N ARG A 259 -15.82 23.30 7.36
CA ARG A 259 -16.10 23.36 8.79
C ARG A 259 -15.33 22.26 9.51
N PRO A 260 -14.44 22.58 10.48
CA PRO A 260 -13.79 21.60 11.30
C PRO A 260 -14.78 20.74 12.07
N LEU A 261 -14.46 19.47 12.23
CA LEU A 261 -15.25 18.51 12.99
C LEU A 261 -14.43 18.08 14.19
N TYR A 262 -14.98 18.28 15.37
CA TYR A 262 -14.42 17.79 16.62
C TYR A 262 -15.43 16.87 17.31
N GLY A 263 -14.95 15.80 17.90
CA GLY A 263 -15.78 14.87 18.65
C GLY A 263 -15.49 13.42 18.27
N GLY A 264 -15.74 12.52 19.22
CA GLY A 264 -15.68 11.07 19.01
C GLY A 264 -16.90 10.59 18.21
N THR A 265 -17.09 9.30 18.23
CA THR A 265 -18.02 8.49 17.46
C THR A 265 -19.49 8.95 17.47
N HIS A 266 -19.94 9.65 18.50
CA HIS A 266 -21.37 9.97 18.70
C HIS A 266 -21.75 11.45 18.59
N ASN A 267 -20.80 12.37 18.61
CA ASN A 267 -21.08 13.81 18.55
C ASN A 267 -20.22 14.50 17.48
N ASN A 268 -20.73 14.58 16.27
CA ASN A 268 -20.26 15.56 15.28
C ASN A 268 -20.71 16.96 15.71
N SER A 269 -20.25 17.46 16.86
CA SER A 269 -20.58 18.83 17.23
C SER A 269 -19.81 19.77 16.30
N THR A 270 -20.54 20.45 15.47
CA THR A 270 -20.06 21.57 14.64
C THR A 270 -19.78 22.77 15.53
N VAL A 271 -18.79 22.64 16.42
CA VAL A 271 -18.47 23.68 17.41
C VAL A 271 -17.65 24.81 16.82
N SER A 272 -17.29 24.72 15.53
CA SER A 272 -16.26 25.58 14.96
C SER A 272 -16.79 26.45 13.84
N PRO A 273 -16.33 27.70 13.78
CA PRO A 273 -16.56 28.56 12.63
C PRO A 273 -15.87 27.98 11.38
N ASP A 274 -16.41 28.34 10.22
CA ASP A 274 -15.85 27.92 8.93
C ASP A 274 -14.40 28.38 8.79
N PHE A 275 -13.59 27.60 8.10
CA PHE A 275 -12.19 27.93 7.86
C PHE A 275 -11.85 27.95 6.38
N LEU A 276 -10.79 28.70 6.06
CA LEU A 276 -10.08 28.67 4.79
C LEU A 276 -8.62 28.42 5.08
N LEU A 277 -8.03 27.49 4.30
CA LEU A 277 -6.59 27.19 4.33
C LEU A 277 -6.02 27.36 2.93
N GLY A 278 -4.86 28.00 2.87
CA GLY A 278 -3.99 28.01 1.70
C GLY A 278 -2.56 27.69 2.10
N GLU A 279 -1.95 26.74 1.42
CA GLU A 279 -0.50 26.46 1.60
C GLU A 279 0.15 26.27 0.23
N ALA A 280 1.41 26.70 0.14
CA ALA A 280 2.21 26.54 -1.06
C ALA A 280 3.69 26.27 -0.72
N THR A 281 4.33 25.48 -1.58
CA THR A 281 5.78 25.28 -1.61
C THR A 281 6.25 25.59 -3.00
N TRP A 282 7.22 26.48 -3.12
CA TRP A 282 7.79 26.94 -4.38
C TRP A 282 9.29 26.69 -4.44
N GLY A 283 9.74 25.95 -5.45
CA GLY A 283 11.15 25.81 -5.76
C GLY A 283 11.70 27.09 -6.36
N ALA A 284 12.19 27.99 -5.50
CA ALA A 284 12.71 29.31 -5.93
C ALA A 284 14.02 29.17 -6.69
N PHE A 285 14.90 28.26 -6.24
CA PHE A 285 16.19 27.96 -6.86
C PHE A 285 16.43 26.45 -6.89
N ASN A 286 17.48 26.00 -7.59
CA ASN A 286 17.82 24.57 -7.69
C ASN A 286 17.97 23.88 -6.33
N ASN A 287 18.46 24.61 -5.34
CA ASN A 287 18.76 24.06 -4.00
C ASN A 287 17.90 24.68 -2.89
N THR A 288 16.99 25.62 -3.23
CA THR A 288 16.22 26.37 -2.24
C THR A 288 14.74 26.34 -2.58
N SER A 289 13.92 25.96 -1.62
CA SER A 289 12.47 26.04 -1.69
C SER A 289 11.94 26.96 -0.61
N LEU A 290 10.99 27.79 -0.94
CA LEU A 290 10.21 28.59 -0.01
C LEU A 290 8.85 27.95 0.18
N TYR A 291 8.37 27.93 1.41
CA TYR A 291 7.04 27.40 1.70
C TYR A 291 6.33 28.23 2.76
N GLY A 292 5.03 28.18 2.75
CA GLY A 292 4.23 28.87 3.74
C GLY A 292 2.75 28.56 3.58
N GLY A 293 1.97 29.03 4.55
CA GLY A 293 0.55 28.81 4.54
C GLY A 293 -0.18 29.71 5.52
N LEU A 294 -1.49 29.78 5.35
CA LEU A 294 -2.43 30.53 6.16
C LEU A 294 -3.64 29.65 6.49
N ILE A 295 -4.07 29.67 7.73
CA ILE A 295 -5.40 29.20 8.14
C ILE A 295 -6.13 30.43 8.70
N ALA A 296 -7.30 30.71 8.17
CA ALA A 296 -8.19 31.74 8.70
C ALA A 296 -9.56 31.13 8.98
N SER A 297 -10.07 31.36 10.18
CA SER A 297 -11.40 30.96 10.61
C SER A 297 -12.24 32.20 10.94
N THR A 298 -13.53 32.14 10.72
CA THR A 298 -14.43 33.30 10.86
C THR A 298 -14.44 33.82 12.31
N GLY A 299 -13.41 34.64 12.66
CA GLY A 299 -13.36 35.48 13.83
C GLY A 299 -12.56 34.98 15.03
N ASP A 300 -12.23 33.69 15.13
CA ASP A 300 -11.73 33.15 16.39
C ASP A 300 -10.36 32.45 16.31
N TYR A 301 -9.87 32.08 15.10
CA TYR A 301 -8.57 31.44 14.92
C TYR A 301 -7.90 31.86 13.62
N GLN A 302 -6.65 32.23 13.71
CA GLN A 302 -5.80 32.50 12.55
C GLN A 302 -4.41 31.90 12.80
N SER A 303 -3.81 31.35 11.76
CA SER A 303 -2.43 30.87 11.82
C SER A 303 -1.72 31.15 10.51
N ALA A 304 -0.50 31.64 10.61
CA ALA A 304 0.36 31.91 9.46
C ALA A 304 1.72 31.24 9.67
N ALA A 305 2.21 30.60 8.60
CA ALA A 305 3.50 29.91 8.61
C ALA A 305 4.35 30.34 7.43
N LEU A 306 5.65 30.49 7.66
CA LEU A 306 6.67 30.71 6.62
C LEU A 306 7.88 29.85 6.91
N GLY A 307 8.48 29.29 5.86
CA GLY A 307 9.63 28.42 5.98
C GLY A 307 10.49 28.40 4.72
N ILE A 308 11.68 27.87 4.92
CA ILE A 308 12.68 27.67 3.87
C ILE A 308 13.21 26.24 3.93
N GLY A 309 13.33 25.62 2.77
CA GLY A 309 14.00 24.34 2.58
C GLY A 309 15.25 24.52 1.75
N GLN A 310 16.37 23.98 2.20
CA GLN A 310 17.69 24.13 1.59
C GLN A 310 18.32 22.76 1.37
N ASN A 311 18.63 22.43 0.13
CA ASN A 311 19.50 21.31 -0.21
C ASN A 311 20.96 21.77 -0.18
N MET A 312 21.74 21.23 0.75
CA MET A 312 23.14 21.56 0.95
C MET A 312 24.08 20.54 0.25
N GLY A 313 23.55 19.78 -0.73
CA GLY A 313 24.30 18.77 -1.48
C GLY A 313 24.86 17.67 -0.56
N LEU A 314 26.17 17.57 -0.47
CA LEU A 314 26.86 16.56 0.35
C LEU A 314 26.52 16.65 1.85
N LEU A 315 26.02 17.80 2.33
CA LEU A 315 25.63 17.99 3.72
C LEU A 315 24.19 17.60 4.01
N GLY A 316 23.40 17.20 2.99
CA GLY A 316 22.00 16.80 3.14
C GLY A 316 21.01 17.92 2.90
N ALA A 317 19.80 17.79 3.39
CA ALA A 317 18.73 18.78 3.23
C ALA A 317 18.20 19.23 4.59
N LEU A 318 17.99 20.54 4.73
CA LEU A 318 17.51 21.21 5.93
C LEU A 318 16.24 21.97 5.60
N SER A 319 15.26 21.99 6.50
CA SER A 319 14.17 22.95 6.45
C SER A 319 13.98 23.62 7.82
N ALA A 320 13.57 24.88 7.80
CA ALA A 320 13.22 25.63 9.00
C ALA A 320 11.97 26.46 8.74
N ASP A 321 11.06 26.49 9.70
CA ASP A 321 9.85 27.31 9.61
C ASP A 321 9.45 27.90 10.95
N VAL A 322 8.67 28.95 10.86
CA VAL A 322 8.02 29.59 11.98
C VAL A 322 6.54 29.70 11.69
N THR A 323 5.73 29.33 12.66
CA THR A 323 4.27 29.44 12.63
C THR A 323 3.81 30.33 13.79
N ARG A 324 2.97 31.30 13.48
CA ARG A 324 2.27 32.13 14.48
C ARG A 324 0.81 31.71 14.50
N SER A 325 0.23 31.59 15.68
CA SER A 325 -1.22 31.42 15.84
C SER A 325 -1.79 32.51 16.75
N ASP A 326 -2.96 32.99 16.40
CA ASP A 326 -3.80 33.90 17.17
C ASP A 326 -5.17 33.25 17.35
N ALA A 327 -5.54 32.97 18.61
CA ALA A 327 -6.76 32.26 18.95
C ALA A 327 -7.58 33.00 19.99
N ARG A 328 -8.90 33.00 19.84
CA ARG A 328 -9.85 33.45 20.86
C ARG A 328 -10.63 32.25 21.40
N LEU A 329 -10.38 31.93 22.66
CA LEU A 329 -11.06 30.83 23.35
C LEU A 329 -12.41 31.28 23.93
N PRO A 330 -13.27 30.35 24.36
CA PRO A 330 -14.48 30.66 25.14
C PRO A 330 -14.13 31.61 26.30
N HIS A 331 -15.09 32.39 26.73
CA HIS A 331 -14.89 33.45 27.78
C HIS A 331 -13.95 34.59 27.38
N GLY A 332 -13.65 34.76 26.09
CA GLY A 332 -12.89 35.92 25.58
C GLY A 332 -11.38 35.90 25.81
N GLN A 333 -10.82 34.79 26.27
CA GLN A 333 -9.38 34.65 26.43
C GLN A 333 -8.69 34.64 25.04
N LYS A 334 -7.76 35.59 24.87
CA LYS A 334 -6.93 35.64 23.66
C LYS A 334 -5.58 34.96 23.94
N GLN A 335 -5.16 34.07 23.04
CA GLN A 335 -3.85 33.43 23.06
C GLN A 335 -3.15 33.68 21.73
N SER A 336 -1.90 34.10 21.80
CA SER A 336 -1.05 34.34 20.62
C SER A 336 0.36 33.83 20.92
N GLY A 337 0.88 33.01 20.06
CA GLY A 337 2.19 32.39 20.25
C GLY A 337 2.85 31.96 18.96
N TYR A 338 4.08 31.50 19.09
CA TYR A 338 4.91 31.02 17.99
C TYR A 338 5.29 29.54 18.16
N SER A 339 5.42 28.85 17.04
CA SER A 339 6.02 27.51 16.94
C SER A 339 7.16 27.57 15.94
N TYR A 340 8.28 26.93 16.28
CA TYR A 340 9.47 26.84 15.44
C TYR A 340 9.74 25.39 15.13
N ARG A 341 10.03 25.05 13.87
CA ARG A 341 10.32 23.70 13.45
C ARG A 341 11.58 23.68 12.59
N ILE A 342 12.42 22.67 12.81
CA ILE A 342 13.62 22.41 12.04
C ILE A 342 13.61 20.93 11.69
N ASN A 343 13.82 20.60 10.41
CA ASN A 343 13.94 19.23 9.92
C ASN A 343 15.23 19.11 9.11
N TYR A 344 15.91 17.99 9.31
CA TYR A 344 17.14 17.66 8.59
C TYR A 344 17.11 16.21 8.12
N ALA A 345 17.56 15.96 6.90
CA ALA A 345 17.67 14.62 6.34
C ALA A 345 18.96 14.48 5.53
N LYS A 346 19.61 13.32 5.63
CA LYS A 346 20.79 12.98 4.84
C LYS A 346 20.93 11.48 4.63
N THR A 347 21.24 11.10 3.40
CA THR A 347 21.66 9.75 3.02
C THR A 347 23.15 9.76 2.70
N PHE A 348 23.88 8.77 3.20
CA PHE A 348 25.31 8.60 3.01
C PHE A 348 25.55 7.38 2.12
N ASP A 349 25.55 7.56 0.81
CA ASP A 349 25.59 6.46 -0.16
C ASP A 349 26.87 5.62 -0.02
N LYS A 350 28.01 6.25 0.32
CA LYS A 350 29.31 5.57 0.47
C LYS A 350 29.38 4.63 1.66
N THR A 351 28.65 4.91 2.72
CA THR A 351 28.69 4.13 3.98
C THR A 351 27.46 3.27 4.19
N GLY A 352 26.46 3.34 3.29
CA GLY A 352 25.18 2.68 3.47
C GLY A 352 24.40 3.19 4.69
N SER A 353 24.69 4.44 5.11
CA SER A 353 24.03 5.07 6.26
C SER A 353 22.91 5.99 5.78
N THR A 354 21.81 5.96 6.48
CA THR A 354 20.72 6.91 6.27
C THR A 354 20.37 7.57 7.59
N LEU A 355 20.64 8.86 7.71
CA LEU A 355 20.02 9.71 8.70
C LEU A 355 18.73 10.24 8.08
N ALA A 356 17.69 9.43 8.18
CA ALA A 356 16.48 9.67 7.43
C ALA A 356 15.77 10.94 7.89
N PHE A 357 15.89 11.28 9.17
CA PHE A 357 15.17 12.42 9.70
C PHE A 357 15.71 12.85 11.08
N VAL A 358 15.90 14.15 11.26
CA VAL A 358 16.02 14.81 12.56
C VAL A 358 15.03 15.94 12.57
N GLY A 359 13.95 15.80 13.33
CA GLY A 359 12.92 16.82 13.48
C GLY A 359 12.93 17.41 14.87
N TYR A 360 12.86 18.72 14.94
CA TYR A 360 12.69 19.46 16.17
C TYR A 360 11.58 20.48 16.01
N ARG A 361 10.65 20.50 16.95
CA ARG A 361 9.61 21.53 17.06
C ARG A 361 9.62 22.09 18.49
N PHE A 362 9.57 23.38 18.61
CA PHE A 362 9.31 24.09 19.85
C PHE A 362 8.09 24.98 19.67
N SER A 363 7.14 24.89 20.61
CA SER A 363 5.94 25.72 20.64
C SER A 363 5.92 26.55 21.92
N ASP A 364 5.68 27.83 21.78
CA ASP A 364 5.45 28.76 22.91
C ASP A 364 4.22 28.28 23.70
N ARG A 365 4.19 28.62 24.99
CA ARG A 365 3.08 28.30 25.90
C ARG A 365 1.72 28.84 25.45
N HIS A 366 1.70 29.91 24.67
CA HIS A 366 0.48 30.53 24.15
C HIS A 366 0.18 30.17 22.69
N PHE A 367 1.04 29.38 22.06
CA PHE A 367 0.79 28.86 20.73
C PHE A 367 -0.27 27.78 20.81
N LEU A 368 -1.28 27.85 19.95
CA LEU A 368 -2.27 26.79 19.76
C LEU A 368 -2.27 26.35 18.31
N SER A 369 -2.11 25.06 18.08
CA SER A 369 -2.43 24.47 16.77
C SER A 369 -3.96 24.40 16.59
N MET A 370 -4.43 24.24 15.35
CA MET A 370 -5.88 24.13 15.08
C MET A 370 -6.53 22.96 15.83
N PRO A 371 -5.96 21.74 15.90
CA PRO A 371 -6.50 20.66 16.72
C PRO A 371 -6.60 21.01 18.22
N GLU A 372 -5.56 21.63 18.78
CA GLU A 372 -5.56 22.05 20.19
C GLU A 372 -6.61 23.14 20.46
N TYR A 373 -6.75 24.10 19.54
CA TYR A 373 -7.80 25.11 19.61
C TYR A 373 -9.20 24.48 19.60
N LEU A 374 -9.46 23.54 18.68
CA LEU A 374 -10.74 22.84 18.61
C LEU A 374 -11.03 22.03 19.87
N GLN A 375 -10.03 21.36 20.41
CA GLN A 375 -10.15 20.60 21.65
C GLN A 375 -10.49 21.49 22.83
N ARG A 376 -9.77 22.60 23.04
CA ARG A 376 -10.04 23.54 24.12
C ARG A 376 -11.40 24.21 24.01
N ARG A 377 -11.83 24.50 22.79
CA ARG A 377 -13.17 25.04 22.53
C ARG A 377 -14.26 24.04 22.89
N ALA A 378 -14.08 22.76 22.57
CA ALA A 378 -15.04 21.70 22.86
C ALA A 378 -15.12 21.34 24.35
N THR A 379 -14.03 21.52 25.10
CA THR A 379 -13.95 21.24 26.55
C THR A 379 -14.18 22.49 27.40
N ASP A 380 -14.71 23.55 26.81
CA ASP A 380 -14.94 24.87 27.51
C ASP A 380 -13.72 25.39 28.21
N GLY A 381 -12.55 25.27 27.61
CA GLY A 381 -11.26 25.73 28.13
C GLY A 381 -10.54 24.73 29.04
N GLY A 382 -11.06 23.52 29.17
CA GLY A 382 -10.43 22.46 29.97
C GLY A 382 -9.01 22.11 29.54
N ASP A 383 -8.25 21.50 30.45
CA ASP A 383 -6.83 21.14 30.27
C ASP A 383 -6.61 20.07 29.19
N ALA A 384 -6.50 20.53 27.94
CA ALA A 384 -5.94 19.70 26.87
C ALA A 384 -4.42 19.62 27.02
N TRP A 385 -3.85 18.49 26.68
CA TRP A 385 -2.39 18.36 26.62
C TRP A 385 -1.83 19.37 25.62
N HIS A 386 -0.88 20.16 26.06
CA HIS A 386 -0.33 21.26 25.28
C HIS A 386 1.13 20.99 24.94
N GLU A 387 1.40 20.79 23.64
CA GLU A 387 2.73 20.44 23.15
C GLU A 387 3.71 21.59 23.38
N LYS A 388 4.86 21.24 23.99
CA LYS A 388 5.97 22.19 24.22
C LYS A 388 7.09 21.95 23.21
N GLN A 389 7.53 20.69 23.07
CA GLN A 389 8.65 20.30 22.24
C GLN A 389 8.45 18.90 21.71
N SER A 390 8.79 18.69 20.46
CA SER A 390 8.94 17.36 19.90
C SER A 390 10.33 17.18 19.29
N TYR A 391 10.90 15.99 19.50
CA TYR A 391 12.15 15.54 18.90
C TYR A 391 11.91 14.23 18.21
N THR A 392 12.35 14.10 16.97
CA THR A 392 12.32 12.84 16.25
C THR A 392 13.65 12.63 15.57
N VAL A 393 14.27 11.48 15.79
CA VAL A 393 15.50 11.06 15.11
C VAL A 393 15.32 9.64 14.61
N THR A 394 15.58 9.43 13.32
CA THR A 394 15.63 8.10 12.72
C THR A 394 16.94 7.96 11.98
N TYR A 395 17.73 6.99 12.39
CA TYR A 395 19.03 6.68 11.81
C TYR A 395 19.09 5.20 11.48
N SER A 396 19.57 4.85 10.30
CA SER A 396 19.87 3.48 9.91
C SER A 396 21.26 3.40 9.30
N GLN A 397 21.95 2.33 9.62
CA GLN A 397 23.29 2.00 9.13
C GLN A 397 23.30 0.58 8.61
N SER A 398 23.71 0.40 7.35
CA SER A 398 24.04 -0.91 6.80
C SER A 398 25.57 -1.01 6.67
N VAL A 399 26.12 -2.13 7.10
CA VAL A 399 27.55 -2.47 6.97
C VAL A 399 27.64 -3.78 6.18
N PRO A 400 27.58 -3.73 4.83
CA PRO A 400 27.52 -4.94 3.99
C PRO A 400 28.68 -5.89 4.20
N VAL A 401 29.89 -5.36 4.40
CA VAL A 401 31.11 -6.18 4.63
C VAL A 401 30.98 -7.08 5.87
N LEU A 402 30.21 -6.65 6.88
CA LEU A 402 29.97 -7.41 8.11
C LEU A 402 28.62 -8.12 8.10
N ASN A 403 27.82 -7.99 7.03
CA ASN A 403 26.42 -8.41 6.99
C ASN A 403 25.65 -7.94 8.23
N MET A 404 25.86 -6.69 8.60
CA MET A 404 25.30 -6.10 9.82
C MET A 404 24.50 -4.84 9.49
N SER A 405 23.41 -4.64 10.21
CA SER A 405 22.65 -3.39 10.19
C SER A 405 22.33 -2.91 11.61
N ALA A 406 22.26 -1.59 11.77
CA ALA A 406 21.83 -0.96 13.00
C ALA A 406 20.75 0.09 12.67
N ALA A 407 19.76 0.24 13.55
CA ALA A 407 18.73 1.26 13.44
C ALA A 407 18.49 1.92 14.80
N LEU A 408 18.37 3.24 14.80
CA LEU A 408 18.02 4.06 15.95
C LEU A 408 16.75 4.85 15.62
N SER A 409 15.74 4.74 16.47
CA SER A 409 14.54 5.57 16.42
C SER A 409 14.36 6.24 17.78
N VAL A 410 14.24 7.55 17.78
CA VAL A 410 14.00 8.37 18.96
C VAL A 410 12.81 9.27 18.68
N SER A 411 11.79 9.21 19.53
CA SER A 411 10.68 10.15 19.53
C SER A 411 10.46 10.62 20.97
N ARG A 412 10.47 11.91 21.16
CA ARG A 412 10.20 12.53 22.45
C ARG A 412 9.24 13.69 22.29
N LEU A 413 8.14 13.64 23.00
CA LEU A 413 7.11 14.66 23.03
C LEU A 413 6.97 15.20 24.45
N ASN A 414 7.29 16.46 24.64
CA ASN A 414 7.15 17.15 25.92
C ASN A 414 5.93 18.07 25.88
N TYR A 415 5.24 18.15 27.01
CA TYR A 415 4.06 18.99 27.18
C TYR A 415 4.37 20.12 28.23
N TRP A 416 3.59 21.20 28.14
CA TRP A 416 3.64 22.26 29.14
C TRP A 416 2.95 21.88 30.46
N ASN A 417 1.93 21.01 30.35
CA ASN A 417 0.98 20.67 31.42
C ASN A 417 0.87 19.16 31.68
N ALA A 418 1.75 18.35 31.11
CA ALA A 418 1.75 16.92 31.30
C ALA A 418 3.16 16.33 31.28
N GLN A 419 3.27 15.05 31.69
CA GLN A 419 4.52 14.30 31.58
C GLN A 419 4.87 14.03 30.13
N SER A 420 6.17 13.92 29.83
CA SER A 420 6.66 13.64 28.50
C SER A 420 6.30 12.21 28.04
N ASN A 421 6.03 12.11 26.75
CA ASN A 421 5.89 10.84 26.05
C ASN A 421 7.19 10.59 25.29
N ASN A 422 7.90 9.50 25.60
CA ASN A 422 9.19 9.19 25.03
C ASN A 422 9.19 7.76 24.46
N ASN A 423 9.73 7.61 23.27
CA ASN A 423 9.98 6.31 22.65
C ASN A 423 11.42 6.29 22.11
N TYR A 424 12.21 5.37 22.61
CA TYR A 424 13.58 5.13 22.17
C TYR A 424 13.71 3.69 21.75
N MET A 425 14.21 3.44 20.55
CA MET A 425 14.48 2.11 20.06
C MET A 425 15.84 2.07 19.36
N LEU A 426 16.67 1.12 19.73
CA LEU A 426 17.94 0.81 19.10
C LEU A 426 17.97 -0.66 18.77
N SER A 427 18.24 -1.00 17.52
CA SER A 427 18.32 -2.39 17.05
C SER A 427 19.61 -2.65 16.28
N PHE A 428 20.13 -3.86 16.43
CA PHE A 428 21.27 -4.40 15.71
C PHE A 428 20.88 -5.74 15.13
N ASN A 429 21.19 -5.96 13.87
CA ASN A 429 20.98 -7.23 13.19
C ASN A 429 22.27 -7.66 12.51
N LYS A 430 22.58 -8.94 12.59
CA LYS A 430 23.74 -9.53 11.91
C LYS A 430 23.35 -10.86 11.29
N VAL A 431 23.74 -11.05 10.02
CA VAL A 431 23.67 -12.34 9.35
C VAL A 431 25.09 -12.92 9.27
N PHE A 432 25.26 -14.20 9.59
CA PHE A 432 26.56 -14.87 9.64
C PHE A 432 26.42 -16.37 9.33
N SER A 433 27.54 -17.04 9.16
CA SER A 433 27.63 -18.49 8.98
C SER A 433 28.52 -19.08 10.06
N LEU A 434 28.22 -20.31 10.49
CA LEU A 434 28.99 -21.02 11.49
C LEU A 434 29.19 -22.49 11.01
N GLY A 435 30.40 -22.84 10.54
CA GLY A 435 30.65 -24.11 9.88
C GLY A 435 29.75 -24.29 8.65
N ASP A 436 29.02 -25.40 8.59
CA ASP A 436 28.10 -25.72 7.50
C ASP A 436 26.76 -25.00 7.60
N LEU A 437 26.49 -24.36 8.72
CA LEU A 437 25.25 -23.60 8.93
C LEU A 437 25.40 -22.20 8.31
N GLN A 438 24.66 -21.96 7.24
CA GLN A 438 24.63 -20.68 6.55
C GLN A 438 23.33 -19.91 6.86
N GLY A 439 23.40 -18.58 6.77
CA GLY A 439 22.23 -17.74 6.92
C GLY A 439 21.71 -17.60 8.35
N LEU A 440 22.53 -17.90 9.38
CA LEU A 440 22.17 -17.60 10.75
C LEU A 440 21.97 -16.10 10.92
N SER A 441 20.96 -15.70 11.71
CA SER A 441 20.79 -14.30 12.05
C SER A 441 20.70 -14.12 13.56
N ALA A 442 21.32 -13.05 14.03
CA ALA A 442 21.19 -12.59 15.41
C ALA A 442 20.73 -11.15 15.45
N SER A 443 19.79 -10.85 16.31
CA SER A 443 19.35 -9.47 16.55
C SER A 443 19.30 -9.14 18.03
N VAL A 444 19.62 -7.89 18.35
CA VAL A 444 19.46 -7.32 19.69
C VAL A 444 18.74 -5.98 19.55
N SER A 445 17.70 -5.79 20.32
CA SER A 445 16.92 -4.55 20.33
C SER A 445 16.74 -4.04 21.76
N PHE A 446 16.90 -2.73 21.92
CA PHE A 446 16.67 -2.02 23.17
C PHE A 446 15.51 -1.04 22.95
N ALA A 447 14.50 -1.09 23.79
CA ALA A 447 13.39 -0.16 23.74
C ALA A 447 13.15 0.46 25.11
N ARG A 448 12.86 1.76 25.12
CA ARG A 448 12.38 2.49 26.30
C ARG A 448 11.17 3.32 25.91
N ASN A 449 10.06 3.01 26.54
CA ASN A 449 8.80 3.72 26.35
C ASN A 449 8.39 4.38 27.67
N GLN A 450 8.06 5.65 27.61
CA GLN A 450 7.51 6.41 28.72
C GLN A 450 6.21 7.05 28.26
N TYR A 451 5.17 6.89 29.05
CA TYR A 451 3.83 7.34 28.69
C TYR A 451 3.38 8.49 29.57
N THR A 452 2.62 9.40 29.01
CA THR A 452 1.93 10.45 29.76
C THR A 452 0.96 9.84 30.75
N GLY A 453 1.16 10.04 32.06
CA GLY A 453 0.33 9.47 33.12
C GLY A 453 0.67 8.02 33.53
N GLY A 454 1.71 7.41 32.94
CA GLY A 454 2.16 6.05 33.22
C GLY A 454 3.64 5.96 33.59
N GLY A 455 4.07 4.77 33.98
CA GLY A 455 5.49 4.49 34.25
C GLY A 455 6.34 4.39 32.98
N SER A 456 7.64 4.21 33.14
CA SER A 456 8.54 3.88 32.04
C SER A 456 8.68 2.37 31.90
N GLN A 457 8.70 1.87 30.67
CA GLN A 457 9.00 0.48 30.34
C GLN A 457 10.30 0.44 29.54
N ASN A 458 11.29 -0.27 30.08
CA ASN A 458 12.53 -0.60 29.39
C ASN A 458 12.48 -2.07 28.99
N GLN A 459 12.87 -2.37 27.75
CA GLN A 459 12.88 -3.74 27.23
C GLN A 459 14.19 -4.00 26.51
N VAL A 460 14.73 -5.17 26.69
CA VAL A 460 15.82 -5.73 25.90
C VAL A 460 15.32 -7.02 25.29
N TYR A 461 15.46 -7.10 23.97
CA TYR A 461 15.09 -8.29 23.20
C TYR A 461 16.32 -8.77 22.44
N ALA A 462 16.64 -10.04 22.56
CA ALA A 462 17.67 -10.70 21.78
C ALA A 462 17.12 -11.98 21.15
N THR A 463 17.46 -12.21 19.89
CA THR A 463 17.08 -13.45 19.21
C THR A 463 18.23 -13.95 18.35
N ILE A 464 18.32 -15.27 18.25
CA ILE A 464 19.13 -15.97 17.28
C ILE A 464 18.21 -16.87 16.47
N SER A 465 18.37 -16.85 15.15
CA SER A 465 17.55 -17.63 14.22
C SER A 465 18.45 -18.53 13.39
N ILE A 466 18.05 -19.75 13.26
CA ILE A 466 18.76 -20.83 12.58
C ILE A 466 17.86 -21.33 11.46
N PRO A 467 18.22 -21.17 10.20
CA PRO A 467 17.50 -21.78 9.08
C PRO A 467 17.55 -23.30 9.19
N TRP A 468 16.44 -23.94 8.88
CA TRP A 468 16.33 -25.40 8.85
C TRP A 468 15.81 -25.84 7.48
N GLY A 469 16.72 -26.16 6.58
CA GLY A 469 16.43 -26.32 5.16
C GLY A 469 16.07 -24.97 4.50
N ASP A 470 15.44 -25.03 3.33
CA ASP A 470 15.23 -23.84 2.50
C ASP A 470 14.05 -22.97 2.92
N SER A 471 13.14 -23.51 3.73
CA SER A 471 11.85 -22.86 4.00
C SER A 471 11.37 -22.95 5.45
N ARG A 472 12.25 -23.32 6.36
CA ARG A 472 11.95 -23.47 7.79
C ARG A 472 12.97 -22.75 8.64
N GLN A 473 12.56 -22.36 9.83
CA GLN A 473 13.43 -21.63 10.75
C GLN A 473 13.10 -22.00 12.20
N VAL A 474 14.13 -22.19 12.98
CA VAL A 474 14.04 -22.26 14.45
C VAL A 474 14.69 -21.01 15.02
N SER A 475 14.02 -20.36 15.94
CA SER A 475 14.61 -19.21 16.64
C SER A 475 14.47 -19.35 18.15
N TYR A 476 15.48 -18.85 18.85
CA TYR A 476 15.48 -18.69 20.29
C TYR A 476 15.55 -17.20 20.61
N SER A 477 14.63 -16.74 21.43
CA SER A 477 14.57 -15.34 21.86
C SER A 477 14.52 -15.20 23.37
N VAL A 478 15.15 -14.13 23.84
CA VAL A 478 15.15 -13.71 25.23
C VAL A 478 14.66 -12.27 25.30
N GLN A 479 13.70 -12.00 26.13
CA GLN A 479 13.20 -10.68 26.41
C GLN A 479 13.28 -10.39 27.90
N LYS A 480 13.79 -9.24 28.27
CA LYS A 480 13.82 -8.76 29.65
C LYS A 480 13.22 -7.37 29.72
N ASP A 481 12.37 -7.14 30.72
CA ASP A 481 11.82 -5.83 31.01
C ASP A 481 12.27 -5.33 32.40
N ASN A 482 11.98 -4.05 32.67
CA ASN A 482 12.32 -3.41 33.96
C ASN A 482 11.31 -3.71 35.10
N ARG A 483 10.30 -4.55 34.83
CA ARG A 483 9.32 -5.03 35.80
C ARG A 483 9.68 -6.41 36.35
N GLY A 484 10.93 -6.84 36.15
CA GLY A 484 11.43 -8.14 36.60
C GLY A 484 11.09 -9.30 35.67
N GLY A 485 10.37 -9.04 34.56
CA GLY A 485 10.00 -10.04 33.58
C GLY A 485 11.19 -10.53 32.76
N LEU A 486 11.42 -11.84 32.72
CA LEU A 486 12.33 -12.51 31.80
C LEU A 486 11.52 -13.57 31.04
N GLN A 487 11.40 -13.36 29.74
CA GLN A 487 10.73 -14.29 28.84
C GLN A 487 11.76 -14.93 27.92
N GLN A 488 11.70 -16.24 27.81
CA GLN A 488 12.52 -17.05 26.90
C GLN A 488 11.58 -17.84 26.01
N THR A 489 11.79 -17.81 24.71
CA THR A 489 10.87 -18.46 23.76
C THR A 489 11.67 -19.17 22.68
N VAL A 490 11.32 -20.41 22.41
CA VAL A 490 11.72 -21.13 21.21
C VAL A 490 10.56 -21.09 20.25
N ASN A 491 10.84 -20.72 19.00
CA ASN A 491 9.85 -20.64 17.94
C ASN A 491 10.31 -21.45 16.72
N TYR A 492 9.39 -22.22 16.17
CA TYR A 492 9.54 -22.89 14.87
C TYR A 492 8.59 -22.26 13.88
N SER A 493 9.09 -21.89 12.72
CA SER A 493 8.32 -21.31 11.63
C SER A 493 8.52 -22.12 10.36
N ASP A 494 7.43 -22.32 9.61
CA ASP A 494 7.44 -23.00 8.32
C ASP A 494 6.85 -22.10 7.24
N PHE A 495 7.61 -21.90 6.17
CA PHE A 495 7.30 -21.09 5.00
C PHE A 495 7.33 -21.94 3.72
N HIS A 496 7.26 -23.27 3.83
CA HIS A 496 7.35 -24.19 2.70
C HIS A 496 6.25 -23.91 1.66
N ASN A 497 5.06 -23.65 2.14
CA ASN A 497 4.00 -23.15 1.28
C ASN A 497 4.03 -21.61 1.29
N PRO A 498 4.32 -20.93 0.16
CA PRO A 498 4.39 -19.48 0.11
C PRO A 498 3.04 -18.81 0.41
N ASP A 499 1.93 -19.53 0.21
CA ASP A 499 0.58 -19.02 0.47
C ASP A 499 0.10 -19.32 1.89
N THR A 500 0.72 -20.27 2.59
CA THR A 500 0.35 -20.61 3.96
C THR A 500 1.58 -20.74 4.82
N THR A 501 1.69 -19.85 5.80
CA THR A 501 2.77 -19.84 6.77
C THR A 501 2.20 -20.16 8.14
N TRP A 502 2.93 -20.92 8.94
CA TRP A 502 2.55 -21.20 10.31
C TRP A 502 3.75 -21.22 11.25
N ASN A 503 3.50 -20.92 12.49
CA ASN A 503 4.52 -20.99 13.54
C ASN A 503 3.97 -21.59 14.82
N ILE A 504 4.84 -22.21 15.59
CA ILE A 504 4.57 -22.73 16.91
C ILE A 504 5.69 -22.26 17.84
N SER A 505 5.32 -21.79 19.01
CA SER A 505 6.27 -21.37 20.02
C SER A 505 5.98 -21.93 21.41
N ALA A 506 7.05 -22.16 22.15
CA ALA A 506 7.01 -22.52 23.57
C ALA A 506 7.90 -21.55 24.35
N GLY A 507 7.36 -20.97 25.39
CA GLY A 507 8.03 -19.96 26.20
C GLY A 507 8.03 -20.30 27.69
N HIS A 508 9.02 -19.79 28.39
CA HIS A 508 9.10 -19.75 29.83
C HIS A 508 9.24 -18.31 30.29
N ASN A 509 8.30 -17.87 31.10
CA ASN A 509 8.22 -16.50 31.57
C ASN A 509 8.49 -16.52 33.09
N ARG A 510 9.44 -15.69 33.51
CA ARG A 510 9.77 -15.50 34.94
C ARG A 510 9.47 -14.03 35.30
N TYR A 511 8.70 -13.86 36.35
CA TYR A 511 8.35 -12.56 36.93
C TYR A 511 8.76 -12.54 38.41
N ASP A 512 8.77 -11.39 39.04
CA ASP A 512 9.02 -11.29 40.50
C ASP A 512 7.98 -12.04 41.32
N THR A 513 6.79 -12.24 40.77
CA THR A 513 5.67 -12.94 41.41
C THR A 513 5.62 -14.44 41.13
N GLY A 514 6.53 -14.99 40.32
CA GLY A 514 6.55 -16.40 39.96
C GLY A 514 6.96 -16.66 38.52
N SER A 515 6.86 -17.91 38.10
CA SER A 515 7.15 -18.31 36.72
C SER A 515 5.99 -19.08 36.12
N ASN A 516 5.85 -18.98 34.83
CA ASN A 516 4.86 -19.72 34.04
C ASN A 516 5.40 -20.09 32.66
N SER A 517 4.78 -21.07 32.04
CA SER A 517 5.06 -21.46 30.66
C SER A 517 3.99 -20.92 29.73
N SER A 518 4.33 -20.66 28.49
CA SER A 518 3.40 -20.24 27.45
C SER A 518 3.59 -21.10 26.20
N PHE A 519 2.50 -21.44 25.56
CA PHE A 519 2.48 -22.10 24.25
C PHE A 519 1.64 -21.28 23.32
N SER A 520 2.13 -21.01 22.13
CA SER A 520 1.35 -20.30 21.13
C SER A 520 1.58 -20.88 19.74
N GLY A 521 0.57 -20.73 18.90
CA GLY A 521 0.65 -21.07 17.49
C GLY A 521 -0.12 -20.07 16.67
N SER A 522 0.32 -19.85 15.44
CA SER A 522 -0.42 -19.06 14.47
C SER A 522 -0.29 -19.64 13.08
N VAL A 523 -1.32 -19.47 12.29
CA VAL A 523 -1.37 -19.81 10.88
C VAL A 523 -1.92 -18.62 10.12
N GLN A 524 -1.30 -18.33 8.98
CA GLN A 524 -1.75 -17.30 8.05
C GLN A 524 -1.79 -17.89 6.66
N SER A 525 -2.92 -17.74 5.97
CA SER A 525 -3.10 -18.22 4.61
C SER A 525 -3.56 -17.11 3.69
N ARG A 526 -2.84 -16.92 2.58
CA ARG A 526 -3.23 -16.07 1.46
C ARG A 526 -4.03 -16.89 0.46
N LEU A 527 -5.26 -16.49 0.25
CA LEU A 527 -6.15 -17.11 -0.71
C LEU A 527 -6.38 -16.11 -1.85
N PRO A 528 -6.67 -16.57 -3.08
CA PRO A 528 -6.96 -15.65 -4.19
C PRO A 528 -8.11 -14.67 -3.90
N TRP A 529 -9.00 -15.01 -2.98
CA TRP A 529 -10.21 -14.27 -2.62
C TRP A 529 -10.15 -13.64 -1.23
N GLY A 530 -8.99 -13.67 -0.56
CA GLY A 530 -8.80 -13.03 0.73
C GLY A 530 -7.63 -13.62 1.52
N GLN A 531 -7.42 -13.13 2.72
CA GLN A 531 -6.39 -13.60 3.62
C GLN A 531 -7.00 -13.95 4.98
N ALA A 532 -6.73 -15.15 5.46
CA ALA A 532 -7.14 -15.65 6.79
C ALA A 532 -5.92 -15.74 7.70
N ALA A 533 -6.09 -15.42 8.99
CA ALA A 533 -5.14 -15.79 9.99
C ALA A 533 -5.86 -16.24 11.27
N ALA A 534 -5.27 -17.21 11.93
CA ALA A 534 -5.72 -17.69 13.24
C ALA A 534 -4.52 -17.81 14.17
N ASP A 535 -4.70 -17.46 15.42
CA ASP A 535 -3.72 -17.63 16.47
C ASP A 535 -4.36 -18.13 17.76
N ALA A 536 -3.59 -18.90 18.52
CA ALA A 536 -3.97 -19.37 19.84
C ALA A 536 -2.78 -19.23 20.79
N THR A 537 -3.06 -18.83 22.02
CA THR A 537 -2.07 -18.79 23.10
C THR A 537 -2.65 -19.50 24.32
N LEU A 538 -1.85 -20.34 24.95
CA LEU A 538 -2.15 -21.04 26.20
C LEU A 538 -1.08 -20.69 27.22
N GLN A 539 -1.45 -20.08 28.30
CA GLN A 539 -0.60 -19.87 29.48
C GLN A 539 -1.23 -20.60 30.69
N PRO A 540 -0.77 -21.83 30.95
CA PRO A 540 -1.35 -22.66 32.01
C PRO A 540 -1.40 -21.95 33.35
N GLY A 541 -2.52 -22.01 34.02
CA GLY A 541 -2.71 -21.32 35.30
C GLY A 541 -3.05 -19.85 35.20
N GLN A 542 -3.11 -19.27 34.00
CA GLN A 542 -3.38 -17.84 33.79
C GLN A 542 -4.49 -17.56 32.79
N TYR A 543 -4.29 -17.86 31.50
CA TYR A 543 -5.27 -17.58 30.46
C TYR A 543 -5.12 -18.46 29.21
N ARG A 544 -6.14 -18.41 28.38
CA ARG A 544 -6.15 -18.86 26.99
C ARG A 544 -6.64 -17.72 26.13
N SER A 545 -6.06 -17.55 24.94
CA SER A 545 -6.56 -16.59 23.95
C SER A 545 -6.67 -17.23 22.57
N LEU A 546 -7.70 -16.83 21.84
CA LEU A 546 -7.93 -17.21 20.46
C LEU A 546 -8.11 -15.93 19.64
N GLY A 547 -7.41 -15.83 18.51
CA GLY A 547 -7.54 -14.75 17.56
C GLY A 547 -7.88 -15.29 16.18
N LEU A 548 -8.85 -14.65 15.51
CA LEU A 548 -9.19 -14.89 14.11
C LEU A 548 -9.18 -13.59 13.38
N SER A 549 -8.63 -13.57 12.17
CA SER A 549 -8.68 -12.41 11.31
C SER A 549 -8.95 -12.81 9.86
N TRP A 550 -9.70 -11.97 9.18
CA TRP A 550 -10.09 -12.13 7.80
C TRP A 550 -10.00 -10.79 7.07
N TYR A 551 -9.24 -10.74 6.01
CA TYR A 551 -9.01 -9.55 5.18
C TYR A 551 -9.40 -9.86 3.74
N GLY A 552 -10.05 -8.94 3.10
CA GLY A 552 -10.40 -9.11 1.71
C GLY A 552 -11.03 -7.87 1.10
N SER A 553 -11.37 -8.03 -0.16
CA SER A 553 -12.03 -7.00 -0.94
C SER A 553 -13.05 -7.63 -1.88
N VAL A 554 -14.12 -6.90 -2.16
CA VAL A 554 -15.11 -7.22 -3.19
C VAL A 554 -15.14 -6.07 -4.19
N THR A 555 -15.07 -6.38 -5.46
CA THR A 555 -15.26 -5.41 -6.54
C THR A 555 -16.33 -5.92 -7.49
N ALA A 556 -17.32 -5.07 -7.77
CA ALA A 556 -18.44 -5.37 -8.65
C ALA A 556 -18.55 -4.32 -9.76
N THR A 557 -18.77 -4.76 -10.98
CA THR A 557 -18.98 -3.93 -12.16
C THR A 557 -20.17 -4.47 -12.97
N ALA A 558 -20.53 -3.82 -14.06
CA ALA A 558 -21.52 -4.34 -15.00
C ALA A 558 -21.07 -5.69 -15.66
N HIS A 559 -19.79 -6.03 -15.59
CA HIS A 559 -19.22 -7.26 -16.16
C HIS A 559 -19.13 -8.42 -15.18
N GLY A 560 -19.51 -8.21 -13.92
CA GLY A 560 -19.49 -9.23 -12.87
C GLY A 560 -18.89 -8.73 -11.56
N ALA A 561 -18.73 -9.65 -10.62
CA ALA A 561 -18.17 -9.37 -9.30
C ALA A 561 -17.17 -10.46 -8.89
N ALA A 562 -16.12 -10.04 -8.20
CA ALA A 562 -15.13 -10.97 -7.66
C ALA A 562 -14.65 -10.52 -6.28
N PHE A 563 -14.35 -11.54 -5.46
CA PHE A 563 -13.56 -11.37 -4.24
C PHE A 563 -12.08 -11.32 -4.62
N SER A 564 -11.30 -10.60 -3.84
CA SER A 564 -9.85 -10.51 -4.02
C SER A 564 -9.14 -10.35 -2.68
N GLN A 565 -7.83 -10.42 -2.70
CA GLN A 565 -7.01 -10.06 -1.54
C GLN A 565 -7.30 -8.62 -1.12
N SER A 566 -6.98 -8.28 0.14
CA SER A 566 -7.18 -6.94 0.67
C SER A 566 -6.44 -5.90 -0.16
N MET A 567 -7.13 -4.81 -0.45
CA MET A 567 -6.60 -3.66 -1.18
C MET A 567 -6.95 -2.38 -0.42
N ALA A 568 -6.11 -1.36 -0.55
CA ALA A 568 -6.46 -0.06 0.01
C ALA A 568 -7.60 0.58 -0.81
N GLY A 569 -8.53 1.29 -0.14
CA GLY A 569 -9.75 1.84 -0.78
C GLY A 569 -9.50 2.75 -1.98
N ASN A 570 -8.32 3.36 -2.07
CA ASN A 570 -7.90 4.23 -3.17
C ASN A 570 -6.88 3.57 -4.12
N GLU A 571 -6.57 2.31 -3.93
CA GLU A 571 -5.69 1.55 -4.82
C GLU A 571 -6.42 1.23 -6.14
N PRO A 572 -5.78 1.45 -7.31
CA PRO A 572 -6.36 1.06 -8.57
C PRO A 572 -6.45 -0.47 -8.68
N ARG A 573 -7.50 -0.96 -9.31
CA ARG A 573 -7.80 -2.38 -9.46
C ARG A 573 -7.99 -2.73 -10.92
N MET A 574 -7.67 -3.95 -11.28
CA MET A 574 -7.95 -4.51 -12.60
C MET A 574 -8.90 -5.70 -12.47
N MET A 575 -10.03 -5.59 -13.13
CA MET A 575 -10.94 -6.71 -13.36
C MET A 575 -10.58 -7.39 -14.66
N ILE A 576 -10.30 -8.67 -14.57
CA ILE A 576 -10.01 -9.57 -15.69
C ILE A 576 -11.25 -10.43 -15.92
N ASP A 577 -11.64 -10.53 -17.17
CA ASP A 577 -12.78 -11.34 -17.62
C ASP A 577 -12.27 -12.35 -18.65
N THR A 578 -12.34 -13.61 -18.33
CA THR A 578 -11.94 -14.74 -19.16
C THR A 578 -13.15 -15.45 -19.80
N GLY A 579 -14.31 -14.78 -19.80
CA GLY A 579 -15.56 -15.35 -20.25
C GLY A 579 -16.03 -16.46 -19.32
N ASP A 580 -16.29 -17.65 -19.87
CA ASP A 580 -16.78 -18.80 -19.07
C ASP A 580 -15.67 -19.64 -18.45
N VAL A 581 -14.40 -19.22 -18.54
CA VAL A 581 -13.24 -19.99 -18.06
C VAL A 581 -12.87 -19.58 -16.64
N ALA A 582 -13.08 -20.48 -15.69
CA ALA A 582 -12.71 -20.30 -14.28
C ALA A 582 -11.28 -20.76 -14.01
N GLY A 583 -10.71 -20.33 -12.90
CA GLY A 583 -9.44 -20.85 -12.39
C GLY A 583 -8.19 -20.30 -13.09
N VAL A 584 -8.31 -19.25 -13.90
CA VAL A 584 -7.16 -18.60 -14.55
C VAL A 584 -6.39 -17.77 -13.53
N PRO A 585 -5.11 -18.10 -13.24
CA PRO A 585 -4.29 -17.37 -12.28
C PRO A 585 -3.75 -16.08 -12.88
N VAL A 586 -3.78 -15.01 -12.10
CA VAL A 586 -3.35 -13.67 -12.49
C VAL A 586 -2.33 -13.14 -11.49
N ASN A 587 -1.26 -12.54 -11.97
CA ASN A 587 -0.16 -11.97 -11.17
C ASN A 587 0.41 -12.97 -10.15
N GLY A 588 0.83 -14.14 -10.63
CA GLY A 588 1.46 -15.14 -9.78
C GLY A 588 0.56 -15.61 -8.63
N ASN A 589 -0.70 -15.91 -8.89
CA ASN A 589 -1.68 -16.32 -7.88
C ASN A 589 -2.21 -15.22 -6.94
N SER A 590 -1.89 -13.95 -7.21
CA SER A 590 -2.49 -12.83 -6.45
C SER A 590 -4.00 -12.71 -6.65
N GLY A 591 -4.52 -13.27 -7.74
CA GLY A 591 -5.93 -13.44 -8.04
C GLY A 591 -6.17 -14.63 -8.95
N VAL A 592 -7.38 -15.18 -8.90
CA VAL A 592 -7.81 -16.28 -9.76
C VAL A 592 -9.23 -15.95 -10.24
N THR A 593 -9.52 -16.22 -11.51
CA THR A 593 -10.88 -16.02 -12.02
C THR A 593 -11.87 -16.99 -11.35
N ASN A 594 -12.99 -16.46 -10.91
CA ASN A 594 -14.04 -17.23 -10.24
C ASN A 594 -14.83 -18.11 -11.24
N ARG A 595 -15.88 -18.79 -10.78
CA ARG A 595 -16.74 -19.63 -11.62
C ARG A 595 -17.43 -18.92 -12.77
N PHE A 596 -17.44 -17.60 -12.79
CA PHE A 596 -17.99 -16.76 -13.86
C PHE A 596 -16.89 -16.16 -14.75
N GLY A 597 -15.65 -16.66 -14.65
CA GLY A 597 -14.51 -16.16 -15.40
C GLY A 597 -14.03 -14.77 -14.98
N VAL A 598 -14.45 -14.25 -13.84
CA VAL A 598 -14.09 -12.90 -13.39
C VAL A 598 -13.11 -12.97 -12.23
N GLY A 599 -11.99 -12.24 -12.33
CA GLY A 599 -11.01 -12.07 -11.26
C GLY A 599 -10.65 -10.60 -11.08
N VAL A 600 -10.23 -10.23 -9.89
CA VAL A 600 -9.79 -8.85 -9.58
C VAL A 600 -8.45 -8.90 -8.89
N VAL A 601 -7.52 -8.07 -9.36
CA VAL A 601 -6.18 -7.92 -8.79
C VAL A 601 -5.85 -6.45 -8.61
N SER A 602 -4.87 -6.16 -7.74
CA SER A 602 -4.28 -4.83 -7.64
C SER A 602 -3.64 -4.44 -8.97
N ALA A 603 -3.89 -3.23 -9.43
CA ALA A 603 -3.22 -2.65 -10.58
C ALA A 603 -1.99 -1.81 -10.17
N GLY A 604 -1.50 -1.98 -8.95
CA GLY A 604 -0.30 -1.30 -8.45
C GLY A 604 -0.49 0.19 -8.23
N SER A 605 0.47 1.00 -8.66
CA SER A 605 0.48 2.43 -8.36
C SER A 605 -0.39 3.24 -9.31
N SER A 606 -1.14 4.20 -8.76
CA SER A 606 -1.91 5.17 -9.55
C SER A 606 -1.03 5.99 -10.49
N TYR A 607 -1.53 6.30 -11.69
CA TYR A 607 -0.87 7.12 -12.72
C TYR A 607 0.42 6.51 -13.30
N ARG A 608 0.71 5.26 -12.99
CA ARG A 608 1.87 4.52 -13.51
C ARG A 608 1.42 3.37 -14.38
N ARG A 609 2.31 2.98 -15.28
CA ARG A 609 2.12 1.76 -16.06
C ARG A 609 2.13 0.57 -15.12
N SER A 610 1.11 -0.25 -15.24
CA SER A 610 1.00 -1.52 -14.55
C SER A 610 0.82 -2.62 -15.59
N ASP A 611 1.68 -3.62 -15.52
CA ASP A 611 1.61 -4.80 -16.36
C ASP A 611 1.04 -5.95 -15.52
N ILE A 612 -0.11 -6.45 -15.92
CA ILE A 612 -0.80 -7.55 -15.27
C ILE A 612 -0.62 -8.77 -16.16
N SER A 613 -0.07 -9.84 -15.60
CA SER A 613 0.21 -11.08 -16.32
C SER A 613 -0.71 -12.20 -15.90
N VAL A 614 -1.14 -13.00 -16.87
CA VAL A 614 -1.68 -14.33 -16.60
C VAL A 614 -0.49 -15.26 -16.42
N ASP A 615 -0.50 -16.06 -15.37
CA ASP A 615 0.53 -17.07 -15.13
C ASP A 615 0.26 -18.30 -15.99
N VAL A 616 0.87 -18.28 -17.18
CA VAL A 616 0.69 -19.36 -18.18
C VAL A 616 1.22 -20.69 -17.66
N ALA A 617 2.24 -20.69 -16.80
CA ALA A 617 2.81 -21.92 -16.26
C ALA A 617 1.92 -22.58 -15.19
N ALA A 618 1.02 -21.82 -14.58
CA ALA A 618 0.07 -22.29 -13.57
C ALA A 618 -1.35 -22.48 -14.13
N LEU A 619 -1.55 -22.36 -15.46
CA LEU A 619 -2.84 -22.64 -16.07
C LEU A 619 -3.20 -24.13 -15.90
N PRO A 620 -4.49 -24.47 -15.71
CA PRO A 620 -4.95 -25.84 -15.87
C PRO A 620 -4.57 -26.39 -17.24
N GLU A 621 -4.26 -27.69 -17.32
CA GLU A 621 -3.80 -28.35 -18.57
C GLU A 621 -4.77 -28.20 -19.76
N ASP A 622 -6.04 -27.97 -19.49
CA ASP A 622 -7.11 -27.81 -20.47
C ASP A 622 -7.46 -26.35 -20.77
N VAL A 623 -6.71 -25.39 -20.24
CA VAL A 623 -6.96 -23.95 -20.42
C VAL A 623 -5.83 -23.30 -21.22
N ASP A 624 -6.23 -22.50 -22.21
CA ASP A 624 -5.32 -21.68 -23.00
C ASP A 624 -5.80 -20.21 -23.05
N VAL A 625 -4.86 -19.27 -23.15
CA VAL A 625 -5.14 -17.82 -23.20
C VAL A 625 -4.46 -17.18 -24.41
N SER A 626 -5.18 -16.29 -25.09
CA SER A 626 -4.67 -15.60 -26.28
C SER A 626 -3.65 -14.49 -25.96
N SER A 627 -3.66 -13.97 -24.75
CA SER A 627 -2.77 -12.91 -24.30
C SER A 627 -2.41 -13.11 -22.83
N SER A 628 -1.12 -13.11 -22.54
CA SER A 628 -0.61 -13.31 -21.16
C SER A 628 -0.27 -12.01 -20.42
N VAL A 629 -0.23 -10.86 -21.10
CA VAL A 629 0.16 -9.58 -20.46
C VAL A 629 -0.79 -8.46 -20.90
N ILE A 630 -1.24 -7.69 -19.92
CA ILE A 630 -2.08 -6.53 -20.09
C ILE A 630 -1.39 -5.33 -19.46
N SER A 631 -1.13 -4.30 -20.24
CA SER A 631 -0.61 -3.03 -19.75
C SER A 631 -1.70 -1.98 -19.66
N GLN A 632 -1.82 -1.31 -18.52
CA GLN A 632 -2.75 -0.19 -18.34
C GLN A 632 -2.20 0.85 -17.37
N VAL A 633 -2.68 2.08 -17.49
CA VAL A 633 -2.43 3.17 -16.55
C VAL A 633 -3.76 3.66 -16.01
N LEU A 634 -3.95 3.50 -14.70
CA LEU A 634 -5.20 3.85 -14.03
C LEU A 634 -5.01 5.08 -13.14
N THR A 635 -6.06 5.90 -13.07
CA THR A 635 -6.15 6.98 -12.09
C THR A 635 -6.38 6.41 -10.68
N GLU A 636 -6.17 7.21 -9.64
CA GLU A 636 -6.38 6.81 -8.24
C GLU A 636 -7.76 6.21 -8.02
N GLY A 637 -7.80 5.01 -7.44
CA GLY A 637 -9.02 4.30 -7.10
C GLY A 637 -9.85 3.81 -8.29
N ALA A 638 -9.34 3.89 -9.52
CA ALA A 638 -10.03 3.40 -10.71
C ALA A 638 -10.12 1.87 -10.72
N VAL A 639 -11.14 1.35 -11.36
CA VAL A 639 -11.29 -0.07 -11.66
C VAL A 639 -11.17 -0.25 -13.17
N GLY A 640 -10.03 -0.77 -13.63
CA GLY A 640 -9.83 -1.15 -15.02
C GLY A 640 -10.60 -2.43 -15.33
N TYR A 641 -10.96 -2.61 -16.59
CA TYR A 641 -11.56 -3.84 -17.10
C TYR A 641 -10.85 -4.29 -18.35
N ARG A 642 -10.56 -5.59 -18.42
CA ARG A 642 -10.03 -6.23 -19.63
C ARG A 642 -10.62 -7.62 -19.80
N LYS A 643 -11.05 -7.88 -21.01
CA LYS A 643 -11.41 -9.22 -21.45
C LYS A 643 -10.18 -9.88 -22.06
N ILE A 644 -9.91 -11.10 -21.63
CA ILE A 644 -8.90 -12.01 -22.20
C ILE A 644 -9.65 -13.15 -22.83
N ASP A 645 -9.33 -13.43 -24.09
CA ASP A 645 -9.89 -14.61 -24.73
C ASP A 645 -9.20 -15.84 -24.17
N ALA A 646 -9.88 -16.51 -23.26
CA ALA A 646 -9.48 -17.78 -22.68
C ALA A 646 -10.34 -18.90 -23.29
N SER A 647 -9.78 -20.07 -23.39
CA SER A 647 -10.49 -21.25 -23.88
C SER A 647 -10.18 -22.44 -23.00
N GLN A 648 -11.23 -23.17 -22.66
CA GLN A 648 -11.12 -24.42 -21.94
C GLN A 648 -11.53 -25.57 -22.87
N GLY A 649 -10.72 -26.61 -22.94
CA GLY A 649 -10.97 -27.77 -23.76
C GLY A 649 -9.70 -28.54 -24.07
N GLU A 650 -9.84 -29.60 -24.80
CA GLU A 650 -8.71 -30.43 -25.18
C GLU A 650 -7.77 -29.69 -26.13
N GLN A 651 -6.51 -30.06 -26.07
CA GLN A 651 -5.43 -29.52 -26.89
C GLN A 651 -4.88 -30.61 -27.80
N VAL A 652 -4.58 -30.24 -29.04
CA VAL A 652 -4.08 -31.18 -30.05
C VAL A 652 -2.94 -30.55 -30.84
N LEU A 653 -1.82 -31.24 -30.90
CA LEU A 653 -0.74 -30.92 -31.82
C LEU A 653 -0.77 -31.89 -32.96
N GLY A 654 -0.85 -31.41 -34.21
CA GLY A 654 -0.92 -32.28 -35.35
C GLY A 654 -0.53 -31.64 -36.70
N HIS A 655 -0.18 -32.46 -37.65
CA HIS A 655 0.05 -32.02 -39.04
C HIS A 655 -1.24 -32.14 -39.84
N ILE A 656 -1.72 -31.01 -40.31
CA ILE A 656 -2.89 -30.95 -41.19
C ILE A 656 -2.44 -31.28 -42.62
N ARG A 657 -3.11 -32.26 -43.24
CA ARG A 657 -2.87 -32.65 -44.63
C ARG A 657 -4.16 -32.59 -45.44
N LEU A 658 -4.07 -32.00 -46.62
CA LEU A 658 -5.15 -31.96 -47.61
C LEU A 658 -5.33 -33.32 -48.28
N ALA A 659 -6.39 -33.49 -49.05
CA ALA A 659 -6.71 -34.74 -49.71
C ALA A 659 -5.63 -35.20 -50.73
N ASP A 660 -4.86 -34.27 -51.26
CA ASP A 660 -3.71 -34.50 -52.15
C ASP A 660 -2.39 -34.75 -51.44
N GLY A 661 -2.38 -34.73 -50.09
CA GLY A 661 -1.19 -34.88 -49.25
C GLY A 661 -0.42 -33.59 -49.00
N ALA A 662 -0.77 -32.48 -49.63
CA ALA A 662 -0.14 -31.18 -49.40
C ALA A 662 -0.52 -30.59 -48.04
N SER A 663 0.28 -29.67 -47.53
CA SER A 663 -0.03 -28.87 -46.33
C SER A 663 -0.88 -27.65 -46.70
N PRO A 664 -1.84 -27.27 -45.88
CA PRO A 664 -2.45 -25.94 -46.00
C PRO A 664 -1.39 -24.85 -45.91
N PRO A 665 -1.62 -23.66 -46.52
CA PRO A 665 -0.67 -22.58 -46.46
C PRO A 665 -0.44 -22.10 -45.02
N PHE A 666 0.79 -21.62 -44.75
CA PHE A 666 1.12 -21.00 -43.50
C PHE A 666 0.15 -19.85 -43.19
N GLY A 667 -0.34 -19.77 -41.95
CA GLY A 667 -1.32 -18.78 -41.54
C GLY A 667 -2.77 -19.14 -41.79
N ALA A 668 -3.07 -20.30 -42.37
CA ALA A 668 -4.44 -20.78 -42.48
C ALA A 668 -5.07 -20.96 -41.10
N MET A 669 -6.30 -20.52 -40.93
CA MET A 669 -7.01 -20.52 -39.64
C MET A 669 -7.84 -21.78 -39.48
N VAL A 670 -7.75 -22.40 -38.31
CA VAL A 670 -8.63 -23.49 -37.90
C VAL A 670 -9.71 -22.95 -36.98
N VAL A 671 -10.96 -23.03 -37.41
CA VAL A 671 -12.10 -22.39 -36.73
C VAL A 671 -13.15 -23.45 -36.39
N SER A 672 -13.71 -23.38 -35.18
CA SER A 672 -14.86 -24.19 -34.79
C SER A 672 -16.07 -23.86 -35.67
N GLY A 673 -16.64 -24.85 -36.30
CA GLY A 673 -17.84 -24.71 -37.14
C GLY A 673 -19.11 -24.45 -36.32
N THR A 674 -19.07 -24.69 -34.99
CA THR A 674 -20.21 -24.51 -34.09
C THR A 674 -20.19 -23.14 -33.41
N THR A 675 -19.03 -22.73 -32.94
CA THR A 675 -18.89 -21.50 -32.16
C THR A 675 -18.29 -20.33 -32.95
N GLY A 676 -17.71 -20.61 -34.14
CA GLY A 676 -16.99 -19.60 -34.93
C GLY A 676 -15.65 -19.16 -34.31
N ARG A 677 -15.24 -19.80 -33.22
CA ARG A 677 -13.99 -19.45 -32.51
C ARG A 677 -12.78 -20.05 -33.22
N THR A 678 -11.69 -19.29 -33.28
CA THR A 678 -10.42 -19.80 -33.78
C THR A 678 -9.83 -20.80 -32.79
N ALA A 679 -9.61 -22.03 -33.21
CA ALA A 679 -8.98 -23.10 -32.44
C ALA A 679 -7.46 -23.11 -32.60
N GLY A 680 -6.93 -22.57 -33.68
CA GLY A 680 -5.49 -22.48 -33.92
C GLY A 680 -5.16 -21.97 -35.32
N MET A 681 -3.86 -21.89 -35.62
CA MET A 681 -3.34 -21.49 -36.92
C MET A 681 -2.36 -22.54 -37.44
N VAL A 682 -2.33 -22.73 -38.74
CA VAL A 682 -1.43 -23.63 -39.41
C VAL A 682 -0.04 -22.98 -39.54
N GLY A 683 0.97 -23.65 -39.03
CA GLY A 683 2.38 -23.28 -39.14
C GLY A 683 3.07 -23.95 -40.31
N ASP A 684 4.40 -24.02 -40.23
CA ASP A 684 5.24 -24.66 -41.24
C ASP A 684 4.88 -26.17 -41.38
N ASP A 685 4.94 -26.66 -42.61
CA ASP A 685 4.64 -28.04 -42.95
C ASP A 685 3.27 -28.54 -42.42
N GLY A 686 2.28 -27.64 -42.34
CA GLY A 686 0.95 -27.97 -41.87
C GLY A 686 0.85 -28.28 -40.38
N LEU A 687 1.88 -28.03 -39.59
CA LEU A 687 1.85 -28.19 -38.14
C LEU A 687 0.86 -27.20 -37.54
N ALA A 688 -0.07 -27.68 -36.75
CA ALA A 688 -1.04 -26.84 -36.06
C ALA A 688 -1.20 -27.29 -34.61
N TYR A 689 -1.16 -26.31 -33.72
CA TYR A 689 -1.55 -26.48 -32.33
C TYR A 689 -2.97 -25.95 -32.14
N LEU A 690 -3.89 -26.87 -31.82
CA LEU A 690 -5.31 -26.60 -31.68
C LEU A 690 -5.70 -26.63 -30.20
N THR A 691 -6.37 -25.60 -29.72
CA THR A 691 -6.70 -25.44 -28.29
C THR A 691 -8.19 -25.21 -28.08
N GLY A 692 -8.65 -25.48 -26.84
CA GLY A 692 -10.02 -25.24 -26.42
C GLY A 692 -11.08 -26.04 -27.20
N LEU A 693 -10.75 -27.27 -27.52
CA LEU A 693 -11.63 -28.13 -28.29
C LEU A 693 -12.68 -28.80 -27.40
N SER A 694 -13.95 -28.52 -27.65
CA SER A 694 -15.05 -29.25 -27.04
C SER A 694 -15.30 -30.60 -27.76
N LYS A 695 -16.04 -31.52 -27.16
CA LYS A 695 -16.42 -32.78 -27.78
C LYS A 695 -17.18 -32.57 -29.10
N VAL A 696 -17.88 -31.46 -29.25
CA VAL A 696 -18.63 -31.14 -30.49
C VAL A 696 -17.67 -30.60 -31.56
N ASP A 697 -16.67 -29.80 -31.18
CA ASP A 697 -15.70 -29.22 -32.10
C ASP A 697 -14.86 -30.27 -32.81
N ARG A 698 -14.62 -31.43 -32.20
CA ARG A 698 -13.86 -32.54 -32.82
C ARG A 698 -14.36 -32.96 -34.18
N ARG A 699 -15.65 -32.74 -34.50
CA ARG A 699 -16.29 -33.14 -35.75
C ARG A 699 -16.56 -32.00 -36.73
N THR A 700 -16.31 -30.74 -36.29
CA THR A 700 -16.79 -29.55 -37.00
C THR A 700 -15.73 -28.44 -37.12
N LEU A 701 -14.45 -28.81 -37.20
CA LEU A 701 -13.40 -27.81 -37.42
C LEU A 701 -13.27 -27.48 -38.90
N ASN A 702 -13.27 -26.18 -39.22
CA ASN A 702 -13.10 -25.68 -40.57
C ASN A 702 -11.70 -25.07 -40.72
N VAL A 703 -10.98 -25.42 -41.78
CA VAL A 703 -9.72 -24.78 -42.15
C VAL A 703 -9.99 -23.77 -43.25
N SER A 704 -9.60 -22.54 -43.02
CA SER A 704 -9.86 -21.38 -43.90
C SER A 704 -8.61 -20.63 -44.25
N TRP A 705 -8.46 -20.25 -45.51
CA TRP A 705 -7.50 -19.26 -46.02
C TRP A 705 -8.13 -18.54 -47.22
N ASP A 706 -7.59 -17.41 -47.63
CA ASP A 706 -8.14 -16.53 -48.64
C ASP A 706 -9.62 -16.16 -48.42
N GLY A 707 -10.00 -16.03 -47.12
CA GLY A 707 -11.35 -15.62 -46.72
C GLY A 707 -12.46 -16.70 -46.93
N ARG A 708 -12.11 -17.95 -47.23
CA ARG A 708 -13.08 -19.06 -47.46
C ARG A 708 -12.68 -20.29 -46.69
N VAL A 709 -13.70 -21.09 -46.27
CA VAL A 709 -13.49 -22.44 -45.75
C VAL A 709 -13.07 -23.33 -46.93
N GLN A 710 -11.94 -23.96 -46.83
CA GLN A 710 -11.35 -24.79 -47.90
C GLN A 710 -11.53 -26.29 -47.62
N CYS A 711 -11.45 -26.71 -46.35
CA CYS A 711 -11.67 -28.09 -45.96
C CYS A 711 -12.11 -28.20 -44.49
N ARG A 712 -12.54 -29.40 -44.10
CA ARG A 712 -12.98 -29.71 -42.73
C ARG A 712 -12.09 -30.76 -42.10
N LEU A 713 -11.74 -30.53 -40.82
CA LEU A 713 -11.01 -31.46 -39.97
C LEU A 713 -11.98 -32.28 -39.12
N SER A 714 -11.68 -33.56 -39.00
CA SER A 714 -12.32 -34.45 -38.03
C SER A 714 -11.23 -35.03 -37.12
N LEU A 715 -11.33 -34.80 -35.83
CA LEU A 715 -10.41 -35.35 -34.86
C LEU A 715 -10.88 -36.73 -34.36
N PRO A 716 -9.97 -37.64 -33.98
CA PRO A 716 -10.31 -38.92 -33.38
C PRO A 716 -11.06 -38.76 -32.04
N GLU A 717 -11.86 -39.76 -31.67
CA GLU A 717 -12.65 -39.73 -30.42
C GLU A 717 -11.78 -39.77 -29.14
N ILE A 718 -10.60 -40.36 -29.23
CA ILE A 718 -9.64 -40.44 -28.13
C ILE A 718 -8.37 -39.72 -28.58
N LEU A 719 -8.03 -38.66 -27.90
CA LEU A 719 -6.79 -37.92 -28.09
C LEU A 719 -5.76 -38.44 -27.09
N THR A 720 -4.89 -39.34 -27.54
CA THR A 720 -3.75 -39.77 -26.72
C THR A 720 -2.55 -38.86 -26.99
N ILE A 721 -2.25 -38.03 -26.01
CA ILE A 721 -1.14 -37.03 -26.07
C ILE A 721 0.27 -37.65 -26.09
N SER A 722 0.38 -38.98 -26.10
CA SER A 722 1.61 -39.63 -25.64
C SER A 722 2.71 -39.87 -26.68
N GLN A 723 2.55 -39.58 -27.99
CA GLN A 723 3.60 -39.97 -28.96
C GLN A 723 3.85 -39.03 -30.15
N GLY A 724 3.74 -37.73 -29.97
CA GLY A 724 4.09 -36.75 -31.01
C GLY A 724 2.89 -36.20 -31.79
N PRO A 725 3.13 -35.34 -32.80
CA PRO A 725 2.06 -34.71 -33.58
C PRO A 725 1.17 -35.71 -34.31
N LEU A 726 -0.13 -35.54 -34.18
CA LEU A 726 -1.13 -36.37 -34.87
C LEU A 726 -1.19 -36.01 -36.37
N LEU A 727 -1.50 -36.99 -37.24
CA LEU A 727 -1.84 -36.70 -38.62
C LEU A 727 -3.33 -36.34 -38.70
N LEU A 728 -3.63 -35.13 -39.17
CA LEU A 728 -4.97 -34.55 -39.20
C LEU A 728 -5.42 -34.38 -40.67
N PRO A 729 -6.18 -35.33 -41.23
CA PRO A 729 -6.66 -35.21 -42.59
C PRO A 729 -7.75 -34.14 -42.71
N CYS A 730 -7.57 -33.20 -43.63
CA CYS A 730 -8.53 -32.15 -43.97
C CYS A 730 -9.26 -32.53 -45.26
N LYS A 731 -10.58 -32.77 -45.18
CA LYS A 731 -11.46 -33.20 -46.29
C LYS A 731 -12.41 -32.10 -46.71
#